data_daf385f06290a32ee0ce0abd7f7d09d4
#
_entry.id   daf385f06290a32ee0ce0abd7f7d09d4
#
_cell.length_a   1.000
_cell.length_b   1.000
_cell.length_c   1.000
_cell.angle_alpha   90.00
_cell.angle_beta   90.00
_cell.angle_gamma   90.00
#
_symmetry.space_group_name_H-M   'P 1'
#
loop_
_entity.id
_entity.type
_entity.pdbx_description
1 polymer ?
#
loop_
_entity_poly.entity_id
_entity_poly.type
_entity_poly.pdbx_seq_one_letter_code
_entity_poly.pdbx_strand_id
1 'polypeptide(L)'
;TTNVQKRVFQEFGDRSLVDDPTASSHGKWRMEGVHHGFTEPHAVVAHWDPNGRLQLYTPQQVPHYAHRALSTVLEVPMHQINVIRTFVGGGFGGKSDPFPHEMCAAILSRKAGRPVRINFSREEVYWINRGRHPSYIEVKMTADEEARISGFDIDALIDGGGFASFGHVTSYYNGVLATAPYELGSFHYTGARVWTNKPASGAMRGHGAVNTRCAVEVGLDEMAEQMQVDPIDLRLANLLPPHSRTISGFRITSNGMREALERVRDGSDWHAKFRQMPLGKGIGIGCGFFISGSGLPIHWDPNRFPHATVHIQIDMDGGVTVHTGAADIGQGSTTAVAQVVSEVLALPIEMIHVRSHESDTSPVDLGSYSSRVTFMNANAAIRAALDIREKLLNAAWEMLGYHPDVLVLNDRRIYYKHDPAVGVSYLEALHKAQEDKGSLISSGAYRSPPMGGVHKGAAAGLAPAYSFSAYVAEVDVDVETGLVSCTNVWAAHDCGKALNPLAVEGQIIGSCHMGLGQVLSEKMVYGRTGHLQNPNLLEYKIPSVHEMPHVTPIIVESSDPEGPFGAKEAGEGPLLPILPAVVNAVYDAIGVRIRELPLTPDVVWKAISAKTKSLGGIDETELPSPRLEHSPLQATLVARGQEHKERDRRRQRSEDTSAYVNGVLFGFDPDRPLEDQVDGWKSAVEPVPEQLAELGLAGKAWLKKEQRQMGGDQ
;
A
#
# COMPACT_ATOMS: atom_id res chain seq x y z
N THR A 1 20.37 -24.45 -21.09
CA THR A 1 19.72 -24.01 -19.85
C THR A 1 19.82 -22.52 -19.73
N THR A 2 18.72 -21.86 -19.40
CA THR A 2 18.66 -20.39 -19.20
C THR A 2 18.62 -20.10 -17.70
N ASN A 3 19.15 -18.94 -17.28
CA ASN A 3 19.00 -18.44 -15.92
C ASN A 3 17.71 -17.63 -15.71
N VAL A 4 16.81 -17.61 -16.68
CA VAL A 4 15.51 -16.96 -16.54
C VAL A 4 14.63 -17.77 -15.61
N GLN A 5 14.26 -17.17 -14.48
CA GLN A 5 13.35 -17.75 -13.51
C GLN A 5 11.88 -17.60 -13.95
N LYS A 6 11.49 -16.42 -14.40
CA LYS A 6 10.12 -16.09 -14.77
C LYS A 6 10.10 -15.12 -15.93
N ARG A 7 9.16 -15.34 -16.84
CA ARG A 7 8.77 -14.37 -17.88
C ARG A 7 7.33 -13.98 -17.64
N VAL A 8 7.04 -12.70 -17.85
CA VAL A 8 5.71 -12.12 -17.78
C VAL A 8 5.47 -11.34 -19.05
N PHE A 9 4.28 -11.51 -19.60
CA PHE A 9 3.81 -10.77 -20.75
C PHE A 9 2.41 -10.25 -20.44
N GLN A 10 2.18 -8.96 -20.69
CA GLN A 10 0.89 -8.32 -20.48
C GLN A 10 0.64 -7.38 -21.66
N GLU A 11 -0.52 -7.51 -22.29
CA GLU A 11 -0.93 -6.69 -23.42
C GLU A 11 -2.41 -6.33 -23.29
N PHE A 12 -2.72 -5.05 -23.41
CA PHE A 12 -4.06 -4.51 -23.28
C PHE A 12 -4.27 -3.36 -24.27
N GLY A 13 -5.51 -3.16 -24.71
CA GLY A 13 -5.91 -2.06 -25.56
C GLY A 13 -5.52 -2.25 -27.02
N ASP A 14 -5.46 -1.15 -27.75
CA ASP A 14 -5.24 -1.15 -29.21
C ASP A 14 -3.82 -0.68 -29.56
N ARG A 15 -3.02 -1.59 -30.09
CA ARG A 15 -1.62 -1.32 -30.49
C ARG A 15 -1.47 -0.30 -31.63
N SER A 16 -2.47 -0.14 -32.47
CA SER A 16 -2.42 0.83 -33.57
C SER A 16 -2.35 2.29 -33.10
N LEU A 17 -2.76 2.56 -31.86
CA LEU A 17 -2.73 3.91 -31.29
C LEU A 17 -1.32 4.44 -31.00
N VAL A 18 -0.29 3.59 -31.06
CA VAL A 18 1.10 3.98 -30.78
C VAL A 18 1.95 4.14 -32.06
N ASP A 19 1.39 3.91 -33.24
CA ASP A 19 2.15 3.84 -34.49
C ASP A 19 2.55 5.21 -35.05
N ASP A 20 1.76 6.28 -34.83
CA ASP A 20 2.04 7.66 -35.31
C ASP A 20 1.85 8.69 -34.18
N PRO A 21 2.76 8.77 -33.24
CA PRO A 21 2.63 9.64 -32.06
C PRO A 21 3.03 11.09 -32.40
N THR A 22 2.31 12.05 -31.79
CA THR A 22 2.72 13.46 -31.81
C THR A 22 3.86 13.73 -30.87
N ALA A 23 3.87 13.06 -29.71
CA ALA A 23 4.97 13.10 -28.76
C ALA A 23 5.35 11.68 -28.30
N SER A 24 6.63 11.47 -28.06
CA SER A 24 7.11 10.18 -27.56
C SER A 24 8.29 10.36 -26.60
N SER A 25 8.33 9.52 -25.58
CA SER A 25 9.48 9.37 -24.69
C SER A 25 10.07 7.97 -24.83
N HIS A 26 11.38 7.88 -24.82
CA HIS A 26 12.10 6.61 -24.82
C HIS A 26 13.26 6.66 -23.81
N GLY A 27 13.16 5.88 -22.75
CA GLY A 27 14.14 5.83 -21.66
C GLY A 27 14.64 4.42 -21.36
N LYS A 28 15.97 4.28 -21.20
CA LYS A 28 16.61 3.05 -20.68
C LYS A 28 17.17 3.34 -19.29
N TRP A 29 16.63 2.65 -18.31
CA TRP A 29 16.91 2.87 -16.89
C TRP A 29 17.79 1.77 -16.33
N ARG A 30 18.72 2.16 -15.46
CA ARG A 30 19.45 1.28 -14.57
C ARG A 30 19.17 1.70 -13.14
N MET A 31 18.62 0.79 -12.35
CA MET A 31 18.30 1.03 -10.94
C MET A 31 18.95 -0.05 -10.09
N GLU A 32 19.78 0.37 -9.14
CA GLU A 32 20.48 -0.53 -8.25
C GLU A 32 19.56 -1.15 -7.21
N GLY A 33 19.99 -2.28 -6.64
CA GLY A 33 19.29 -2.92 -5.53
C GLY A 33 19.51 -2.18 -4.23
N VAL A 34 18.46 -2.09 -3.42
CA VAL A 34 18.53 -1.47 -2.09
C VAL A 34 18.02 -2.41 -1.01
N HIS A 35 18.56 -2.23 0.21
CA HIS A 35 18.21 -2.98 1.40
C HIS A 35 17.09 -2.26 2.17
N HIS A 36 16.31 -2.98 2.97
CA HIS A 36 15.18 -2.43 3.75
C HIS A 36 15.59 -1.43 4.85
N GLY A 37 16.82 -1.52 5.35
CA GLY A 37 17.35 -0.60 6.35
C GLY A 37 16.75 -0.70 7.75
N PHE A 38 15.99 -1.75 8.08
CA PHE A 38 15.45 -1.91 9.44
C PHE A 38 16.56 -2.07 10.48
N THR A 39 16.35 -1.49 11.68
CA THR A 39 17.37 -1.44 12.75
C THR A 39 17.49 -2.76 13.51
N GLU A 40 16.42 -3.48 13.74
CA GLU A 40 16.43 -4.79 14.41
C GLU A 40 16.93 -5.90 13.45
N PRO A 41 18.09 -6.56 13.71
CA PRO A 41 18.52 -7.73 12.95
C PRO A 41 17.52 -8.88 13.04
N HIS A 42 17.61 -9.84 12.12
CA HIS A 42 16.89 -11.10 12.27
C HIS A 42 17.39 -11.87 13.49
N ALA A 43 16.47 -12.39 14.27
CA ALA A 43 16.75 -13.21 15.43
C ALA A 43 15.65 -14.27 15.60
N VAL A 44 16.01 -15.39 16.20
CA VAL A 44 15.06 -16.45 16.56
C VAL A 44 15.52 -17.16 17.81
N VAL A 45 14.56 -17.55 18.65
CA VAL A 45 14.75 -18.53 19.73
C VAL A 45 13.78 -19.68 19.50
N ALA A 46 14.30 -20.89 19.42
CA ALA A 46 13.50 -22.11 19.30
C ALA A 46 13.67 -22.99 20.56
N HIS A 47 12.56 -23.50 21.07
CA HIS A 47 12.56 -24.41 22.19
C HIS A 47 11.49 -25.49 22.02
N TRP A 48 11.91 -26.76 22.08
CA TRP A 48 10.98 -27.89 22.20
C TRP A 48 10.71 -28.15 23.67
N ASP A 49 9.44 -28.02 24.09
CA ASP A 49 9.01 -28.28 25.45
C ASP A 49 9.01 -29.81 25.73
N PRO A 50 8.89 -30.22 27.02
CA PRO A 50 8.85 -31.63 27.41
C PRO A 50 7.68 -32.42 26.76
N ASN A 51 6.62 -31.74 26.33
CA ASN A 51 5.47 -32.37 25.67
C ASN A 51 5.68 -32.53 24.15
N GLY A 52 6.86 -32.18 23.65
CA GLY A 52 7.21 -32.27 22.22
C GLY A 52 6.63 -31.16 21.35
N ARG A 53 6.20 -30.02 21.93
CA ARG A 53 5.75 -28.85 21.17
C ARG A 53 6.91 -27.87 20.96
N LEU A 54 6.98 -27.30 19.78
CA LEU A 54 7.92 -26.23 19.43
C LEU A 54 7.35 -24.87 19.84
N GLN A 55 8.10 -24.13 20.65
CA GLN A 55 7.90 -22.71 20.90
C GLN A 55 8.95 -21.94 20.08
N LEU A 56 8.54 -21.13 19.10
CA LEU A 56 9.43 -20.36 18.25
C LEU A 56 9.17 -18.87 18.41
N TYR A 57 10.12 -18.14 18.97
CA TYR A 57 10.09 -16.69 19.15
C TYR A 57 10.82 -16.03 17.97
N THR A 58 10.13 -15.19 17.18
CA THR A 58 10.70 -14.56 16.00
C THR A 58 10.00 -13.23 15.66
N PRO A 59 10.75 -12.19 15.17
CA PRO A 59 10.18 -10.93 14.73
C PRO A 59 9.64 -11.03 13.28
N GLN A 60 8.54 -11.75 13.08
CA GLN A 60 7.93 -12.03 11.78
C GLN A 60 6.81 -11.06 11.42
N GLN A 61 6.76 -10.64 10.14
CA GLN A 61 5.60 -9.94 9.55
C GLN A 61 4.44 -10.91 9.24
N VAL A 62 4.76 -12.19 9.03
CA VAL A 62 3.84 -13.23 8.53
C VAL A 62 3.89 -14.50 9.40
N PRO A 63 3.52 -14.42 10.70
CA PRO A 63 3.72 -15.53 11.63
C PRO A 63 3.01 -16.83 11.20
N HIS A 64 1.84 -16.75 10.58
CA HIS A 64 1.14 -17.94 10.07
C HIS A 64 1.81 -18.56 8.83
N TYR A 65 2.54 -17.78 8.01
CA TYR A 65 3.37 -18.34 6.95
C TYR A 65 4.57 -19.10 7.51
N ALA A 66 5.25 -18.51 8.52
CA ALA A 66 6.33 -19.18 9.24
C ALA A 66 5.83 -20.46 9.91
N HIS A 67 4.67 -20.43 10.57
CA HIS A 67 4.02 -21.59 11.19
C HIS A 67 3.79 -22.74 10.20
N ARG A 68 3.21 -22.45 9.06
CA ARG A 68 2.98 -23.44 8.00
C ARG A 68 4.29 -23.97 7.41
N ALA A 69 5.25 -23.09 7.13
CA ALA A 69 6.54 -23.48 6.58
C ALA A 69 7.33 -24.38 7.53
N LEU A 70 7.33 -24.08 8.82
CA LEU A 70 7.91 -24.91 9.87
C LEU A 70 7.26 -26.31 9.89
N SER A 71 5.93 -26.37 9.88
CA SER A 71 5.20 -27.64 9.82
C SER A 71 5.62 -28.49 8.63
N THR A 72 5.73 -27.89 7.46
CA THR A 72 6.14 -28.58 6.22
C THR A 72 7.60 -29.05 6.27
N VAL A 73 8.52 -28.15 6.68
CA VAL A 73 9.98 -28.44 6.65
C VAL A 73 10.40 -29.40 7.76
N LEU A 74 9.78 -29.31 8.93
CA LEU A 74 10.09 -30.16 10.08
C LEU A 74 9.30 -31.47 10.09
N GLU A 75 8.34 -31.63 9.18
CA GLU A 75 7.39 -32.75 9.14
C GLU A 75 6.66 -32.95 10.48
N VAL A 76 6.22 -31.82 11.06
CA VAL A 76 5.53 -31.77 12.37
C VAL A 76 4.16 -31.14 12.16
N PRO A 77 3.09 -31.73 12.73
CA PRO A 77 1.76 -31.14 12.64
C PRO A 77 1.71 -29.72 13.20
N MET A 78 0.93 -28.84 12.58
CA MET A 78 0.82 -27.41 12.96
C MET A 78 0.46 -27.22 14.44
N HIS A 79 -0.44 -28.05 15.00
CA HIS A 79 -0.83 -27.95 16.42
C HIS A 79 0.31 -28.27 17.42
N GLN A 80 1.43 -28.81 16.96
CA GLN A 80 2.63 -29.01 17.78
C GLN A 80 3.64 -27.86 17.65
N ILE A 81 3.29 -26.79 16.94
CA ILE A 81 4.16 -25.62 16.73
C ILE A 81 3.41 -24.38 17.19
N ASN A 82 4.02 -23.60 18.05
CA ASN A 82 3.57 -22.26 18.41
C ASN A 82 4.59 -21.23 17.92
N VAL A 83 4.21 -20.38 16.98
CA VAL A 83 5.02 -19.24 16.54
C VAL A 83 4.62 -18.02 17.35
N ILE A 84 5.54 -17.55 18.17
CA ILE A 84 5.37 -16.40 19.03
C ILE A 84 6.08 -15.21 18.40
N ARG A 85 5.27 -14.29 17.88
CA ARG A 85 5.76 -13.05 17.35
C ARG A 85 6.24 -12.12 18.47
N THR A 86 7.51 -11.78 18.45
CA THR A 86 8.06 -10.75 19.33
C THR A 86 7.72 -9.34 18.83
N PHE A 87 8.07 -8.29 19.55
CA PHE A 87 8.08 -6.94 18.99
C PHE A 87 8.99 -6.89 17.78
N VAL A 88 8.59 -6.16 16.74
CA VAL A 88 9.30 -6.09 15.47
C VAL A 88 9.88 -4.70 15.27
N GLY A 89 11.21 -4.61 15.31
CA GLY A 89 11.98 -3.36 15.14
C GLY A 89 12.16 -2.94 13.69
N GLY A 90 11.03 -2.87 12.96
CA GLY A 90 10.99 -2.57 11.52
C GLY A 90 11.07 -3.83 10.65
N GLY A 91 10.48 -3.74 9.46
CA GLY A 91 10.47 -4.87 8.51
C GLY A 91 10.46 -4.40 7.05
N PHE A 92 9.53 -3.54 6.67
CA PHE A 92 9.38 -2.95 5.33
C PHE A 92 9.31 -3.98 4.18
N GLY A 93 8.95 -5.23 4.49
CA GLY A 93 8.98 -6.38 3.60
C GLY A 93 10.14 -7.36 3.87
N GLY A 94 11.19 -6.94 4.57
CA GLY A 94 12.38 -7.75 4.85
C GLY A 94 12.16 -8.90 5.85
N LYS A 95 11.04 -8.91 6.56
CA LYS A 95 10.65 -9.95 7.51
C LYS A 95 9.33 -10.64 7.10
N SER A 96 9.00 -10.60 5.81
CA SER A 96 7.74 -11.14 5.27
C SER A 96 7.86 -12.56 4.68
N ASP A 97 9.00 -13.19 4.78
CA ASP A 97 9.24 -14.56 4.36
C ASP A 97 9.54 -15.48 5.56
N PRO A 98 9.23 -16.78 5.51
CA PRO A 98 9.86 -17.78 6.37
C PRO A 98 11.35 -17.88 6.01
N PHE A 99 12.23 -17.69 6.99
CA PHE A 99 13.66 -17.70 6.75
C PHE A 99 14.33 -19.01 7.22
N PRO A 100 15.41 -19.46 6.54
CA PRO A 100 16.10 -20.69 6.92
C PRO A 100 16.61 -20.75 8.37
N HIS A 101 16.99 -19.61 8.96
CA HIS A 101 17.47 -19.58 10.35
C HIS A 101 16.42 -20.03 11.38
N GLU A 102 15.14 -19.81 11.08
CA GLU A 102 14.02 -20.26 11.92
C GLU A 102 13.95 -21.80 11.92
N MET A 103 14.07 -22.41 10.75
CA MET A 103 14.09 -23.87 10.61
C MET A 103 15.35 -24.48 11.25
N CYS A 104 16.52 -23.85 11.04
CA CYS A 104 17.77 -24.28 11.65
C CYS A 104 17.71 -24.23 13.17
N ALA A 105 17.20 -23.16 13.78
CA ALA A 105 17.05 -23.04 15.22
C ALA A 105 16.15 -24.13 15.79
N ALA A 106 15.04 -24.43 15.12
CA ALA A 106 14.12 -25.49 15.54
C ALA A 106 14.76 -26.88 15.50
N ILE A 107 15.48 -27.20 14.41
CA ILE A 107 16.20 -28.49 14.28
C ILE A 107 17.32 -28.61 15.32
N LEU A 108 18.11 -27.55 15.50
CA LEU A 108 19.21 -27.54 16.46
C LEU A 108 18.71 -27.67 17.90
N SER A 109 17.59 -27.00 18.24
CA SER A 109 16.96 -27.12 19.57
C SER A 109 16.49 -28.54 19.84
N ARG A 110 15.88 -29.23 18.84
CA ARG A 110 15.51 -30.66 18.98
C ARG A 110 16.71 -31.55 19.21
N LYS A 111 17.79 -31.33 18.44
CA LYS A 111 19.05 -32.12 18.59
C LYS A 111 19.75 -31.86 19.91
N ALA A 112 19.78 -30.64 20.39
CA ALA A 112 20.45 -30.26 21.63
C ALA A 112 19.64 -30.59 22.91
N GLY A 113 18.33 -30.81 22.77
CA GLY A 113 17.41 -30.93 23.93
C GLY A 113 17.36 -29.66 24.79
N ARG A 114 17.62 -28.50 24.22
CA ARG A 114 17.72 -27.18 24.88
C ARG A 114 17.23 -26.06 23.97
N PRO A 115 16.85 -24.89 24.51
CA PRO A 115 16.61 -23.69 23.71
C PRO A 115 17.84 -23.33 22.87
N VAL A 116 17.60 -22.96 21.61
CA VAL A 116 18.64 -22.48 20.69
C VAL A 116 18.27 -21.11 20.16
N ARG A 117 19.21 -20.18 20.25
CA ARG A 117 19.11 -18.84 19.70
C ARG A 117 20.02 -18.69 18.49
N ILE A 118 19.50 -18.10 17.41
CA ILE A 118 20.28 -17.60 16.28
C ILE A 118 20.00 -16.10 16.19
N ASN A 119 21.03 -15.29 16.15
CA ASN A 119 20.95 -13.85 16.03
C ASN A 119 21.97 -13.38 15.00
N PHE A 120 21.49 -12.71 13.96
CA PHE A 120 22.38 -12.22 12.91
C PHE A 120 23.10 -10.95 13.31
N SER A 121 24.36 -10.83 12.89
CA SER A 121 25.04 -9.55 12.83
C SER A 121 24.42 -8.66 11.74
N ARG A 122 24.76 -7.38 11.75
CA ARG A 122 24.31 -6.47 10.69
C ARG A 122 24.79 -6.92 9.31
N GLU A 123 26.01 -7.38 9.22
CA GLU A 123 26.61 -7.89 7.98
C GLU A 123 25.87 -9.12 7.46
N GLU A 124 25.55 -10.08 8.32
CA GLU A 124 24.78 -11.26 7.96
C GLU A 124 23.36 -10.88 7.47
N VAL A 125 22.73 -9.87 8.06
CA VAL A 125 21.45 -9.35 7.57
C VAL A 125 21.54 -8.86 6.14
N TYR A 126 22.60 -8.15 5.77
CA TYR A 126 22.80 -7.70 4.38
C TYR A 126 23.00 -8.86 3.40
N TRP A 127 23.66 -9.93 3.83
CA TRP A 127 23.91 -11.07 2.97
C TRP A 127 22.69 -11.96 2.71
N ILE A 128 21.77 -12.05 3.67
CA ILE A 128 20.62 -12.96 3.57
C ILE A 128 19.31 -12.24 3.28
N ASN A 129 19.25 -10.94 3.52
CA ASN A 129 18.03 -10.19 3.37
C ASN A 129 17.65 -10.02 1.90
N ARG A 130 16.35 -9.83 1.64
CA ARG A 130 15.73 -9.88 0.33
C ARG A 130 15.24 -8.49 -0.06
N GLY A 131 16.18 -7.59 -0.38
CA GLY A 131 15.92 -6.19 -0.73
C GLY A 131 15.21 -6.00 -2.07
N ARG A 132 15.10 -4.74 -2.50
CA ARG A 132 14.52 -4.38 -3.79
C ARG A 132 15.41 -4.87 -4.92
N HIS A 133 14.77 -5.36 -5.96
CA HIS A 133 15.44 -5.90 -7.15
C HIS A 133 16.22 -4.82 -7.92
N PRO A 134 17.52 -5.05 -8.21
CA PRO A 134 18.18 -4.32 -9.28
C PRO A 134 17.41 -4.52 -10.59
N SER A 135 17.22 -3.45 -11.36
CA SER A 135 16.37 -3.50 -12.55
C SER A 135 16.98 -2.72 -13.72
N TYR A 136 16.84 -3.29 -14.92
CA TYR A 136 17.04 -2.61 -16.19
C TYR A 136 15.68 -2.50 -16.86
N ILE A 137 15.23 -1.27 -17.10
CA ILE A 137 13.88 -1.02 -17.59
C ILE A 137 13.98 -0.12 -18.82
N GLU A 138 13.42 -0.57 -19.92
CA GLU A 138 13.21 0.24 -21.12
C GLU A 138 11.73 0.62 -21.19
N VAL A 139 11.45 1.92 -21.29
CA VAL A 139 10.09 2.45 -21.39
C VAL A 139 9.99 3.29 -22.63
N LYS A 140 8.99 2.99 -23.46
CA LYS A 140 8.54 3.84 -24.56
C LYS A 140 7.12 4.28 -24.28
N MET A 141 6.85 5.54 -24.48
CA MET A 141 5.56 6.15 -24.21
C MET A 141 5.18 7.05 -25.37
N THR A 142 3.89 7.14 -25.64
CA THR A 142 3.37 7.92 -26.76
C THR A 142 2.13 8.71 -26.36
N ALA A 143 1.95 9.88 -27.00
CA ALA A 143 0.77 10.69 -26.86
C ALA A 143 0.34 11.24 -28.23
N ASP A 144 -0.96 11.47 -28.41
CA ASP A 144 -1.56 12.07 -29.61
C ASP A 144 -1.47 13.61 -29.63
N GLU A 145 -2.02 14.23 -30.67
CA GLU A 145 -2.03 15.68 -30.85
C GLU A 145 -2.82 16.44 -29.78
N GLU A 146 -3.73 15.78 -29.10
CA GLU A 146 -4.50 16.33 -27.99
C GLU A 146 -3.83 16.05 -26.62
N ALA A 147 -2.62 15.52 -26.63
CA ALA A 147 -1.89 15.08 -25.45
C ALA A 147 -2.64 14.02 -24.61
N ARG A 148 -3.41 13.14 -25.26
CA ARG A 148 -3.90 11.92 -24.66
C ARG A 148 -2.80 10.87 -24.70
N ILE A 149 -2.62 10.16 -23.62
CA ILE A 149 -1.61 9.09 -23.53
C ILE A 149 -2.08 7.92 -24.40
N SER A 150 -1.44 7.74 -25.56
CA SER A 150 -1.76 6.67 -26.50
C SER A 150 -1.33 5.31 -25.98
N GLY A 151 -0.14 5.21 -25.37
CA GLY A 151 0.29 3.94 -24.83
C GLY A 151 1.64 3.92 -24.14
N PHE A 152 1.85 2.81 -23.42
CA PHE A 152 3.12 2.46 -22.77
C PHE A 152 3.62 1.11 -23.27
N ASP A 153 4.90 1.06 -23.69
CA ASP A 153 5.68 -0.14 -23.97
C ASP A 153 6.80 -0.25 -22.94
N ILE A 154 6.83 -1.33 -22.17
CA ILE A 154 7.77 -1.52 -21.07
C ILE A 154 8.44 -2.87 -21.17
N ASP A 155 9.77 -2.88 -21.27
CA ASP A 155 10.61 -4.07 -21.14
C ASP A 155 11.43 -4.01 -19.86
N ALA A 156 11.35 -5.04 -19.02
CA ALA A 156 12.02 -5.08 -17.73
C ALA A 156 12.85 -6.35 -17.54
N LEU A 157 14.14 -6.17 -17.24
CA LEU A 157 15.01 -7.23 -16.75
C LEU A 157 15.27 -7.02 -15.25
N ILE A 158 14.93 -8.01 -14.44
CA ILE A 158 14.92 -7.93 -12.99
C ILE A 158 15.90 -8.95 -12.41
N ASP A 159 16.90 -8.50 -11.65
CA ASP A 159 17.86 -9.38 -10.98
C ASP A 159 17.23 -9.99 -9.72
N GLY A 160 17.07 -11.30 -9.71
CA GLY A 160 16.41 -12.04 -8.63
C GLY A 160 17.34 -12.57 -7.55
N GLY A 161 18.64 -12.52 -7.77
CA GLY A 161 19.59 -13.21 -6.89
C GLY A 161 19.43 -14.72 -6.89
N GLY A 162 19.85 -15.37 -5.80
CA GLY A 162 19.93 -16.83 -5.68
C GLY A 162 18.63 -17.55 -5.29
N PHE A 163 17.60 -16.84 -4.84
CA PHE A 163 16.35 -17.44 -4.35
C PHE A 163 15.10 -16.75 -4.93
N ALA A 164 14.00 -17.48 -4.96
CA ALA A 164 12.74 -16.97 -5.52
C ALA A 164 12.13 -15.86 -4.68
N SER A 165 11.96 -16.08 -3.37
CA SER A 165 11.21 -15.16 -2.50
C SER A 165 9.87 -14.74 -3.14
N PHE A 166 9.40 -13.53 -2.90
CA PHE A 166 8.24 -12.93 -3.60
C PHE A 166 8.57 -12.37 -5.00
N GLY A 167 9.74 -12.69 -5.55
CA GLY A 167 10.23 -12.10 -6.79
C GLY A 167 9.39 -12.36 -8.03
N HIS A 168 8.66 -13.48 -8.11
CA HIS A 168 7.74 -13.71 -9.22
C HIS A 168 6.54 -12.76 -9.20
N VAL A 169 6.07 -12.36 -8.00
CA VAL A 169 5.02 -11.34 -7.85
C VAL A 169 5.55 -9.98 -8.29
N THR A 170 6.80 -9.64 -7.91
CA THR A 170 7.47 -8.43 -8.37
C THR A 170 7.43 -8.30 -9.89
N SER A 171 7.71 -9.37 -10.62
CA SER A 171 7.71 -9.37 -12.08
C SER A 171 6.35 -9.01 -12.69
N TYR A 172 5.25 -9.38 -12.03
CA TYR A 172 3.90 -8.99 -12.44
C TYR A 172 3.56 -7.55 -12.08
N TYR A 173 3.89 -7.13 -10.85
CA TYR A 173 3.57 -5.81 -10.35
C TYR A 173 4.30 -4.71 -11.10
N ASN A 174 5.53 -4.96 -11.56
CA ASN A 174 6.27 -4.03 -12.40
C ASN A 174 5.48 -3.58 -13.64
N GLY A 175 4.75 -4.49 -14.28
CA GLY A 175 3.90 -4.17 -15.41
C GLY A 175 2.57 -3.60 -14.98
N VAL A 176 1.73 -4.43 -14.37
CA VAL A 176 0.31 -4.13 -14.21
C VAL A 176 0.01 -2.90 -13.33
N LEU A 177 0.87 -2.57 -12.35
CA LEU A 177 0.70 -1.36 -11.55
C LEU A 177 1.10 -0.08 -12.30
N ALA A 178 1.75 -0.19 -13.46
CA ALA A 178 2.00 0.94 -14.34
C ALA A 178 0.76 1.38 -15.14
N THR A 179 -0.29 0.55 -15.22
CA THR A 179 -1.53 0.85 -15.99
C THR A 179 -2.45 1.90 -15.36
N ALA A 180 -2.09 2.46 -14.22
CA ALA A 180 -2.81 3.54 -13.53
C ALA A 180 -1.78 4.54 -12.96
N PRO A 181 -2.15 5.78 -12.65
CA PRO A 181 -3.52 6.33 -12.52
C PRO A 181 -4.11 6.95 -13.80
N TYR A 182 -3.53 6.70 -14.97
CA TYR A 182 -3.89 7.39 -16.20
C TYR A 182 -4.80 6.56 -17.10
N GLU A 183 -5.63 7.24 -17.92
CA GLU A 183 -6.34 6.63 -19.03
C GLU A 183 -5.31 6.30 -20.14
N LEU A 184 -5.29 5.06 -20.59
CA LEU A 184 -4.35 4.57 -21.60
C LEU A 184 -5.11 3.95 -22.77
N GLY A 185 -4.67 4.21 -23.99
CA GLY A 185 -5.19 3.55 -25.19
C GLY A 185 -4.58 2.16 -25.42
N SER A 186 -3.29 2.00 -25.09
CA SER A 186 -2.53 0.77 -25.27
C SER A 186 -1.55 0.55 -24.12
N PHE A 187 -1.30 -0.71 -23.78
CA PHE A 187 -0.31 -1.09 -22.79
C PHE A 187 0.35 -2.42 -23.17
N HIS A 188 1.67 -2.42 -23.21
CA HIS A 188 2.46 -3.62 -23.40
C HIS A 188 3.56 -3.70 -22.34
N TYR A 189 3.75 -4.89 -21.76
CA TYR A 189 4.81 -5.17 -20.81
C TYR A 189 5.42 -6.53 -21.05
N THR A 190 6.74 -6.56 -21.17
CA THR A 190 7.55 -7.78 -21.13
C THR A 190 8.51 -7.72 -19.94
N GLY A 191 8.40 -8.68 -19.06
CA GLY A 191 9.26 -8.80 -17.87
C GLY A 191 10.01 -10.12 -17.82
N ALA A 192 11.29 -10.08 -17.48
CA ALA A 192 12.08 -11.27 -17.19
C ALA A 192 12.81 -11.13 -15.84
N ARG A 193 12.59 -12.08 -14.93
CA ARG A 193 13.37 -12.21 -13.70
C ARG A 193 14.41 -13.29 -13.86
N VAL A 194 15.66 -12.99 -13.52
CA VAL A 194 16.79 -13.89 -13.73
C VAL A 194 17.44 -14.30 -12.41
N TRP A 195 17.98 -15.52 -12.40
CA TRP A 195 18.85 -15.99 -11.33
C TRP A 195 20.25 -15.40 -11.48
N THR A 196 20.83 -14.98 -10.37
CA THR A 196 22.22 -14.54 -10.26
C THR A 196 22.86 -15.08 -8.98
N ASN A 197 24.19 -14.97 -8.86
CA ASN A 197 24.93 -15.38 -7.67
C ASN A 197 25.01 -14.27 -6.60
N LYS A 198 24.01 -13.39 -6.55
CA LYS A 198 23.87 -12.34 -5.53
C LYS A 198 22.90 -12.77 -4.43
N PRO A 199 22.87 -12.08 -3.27
CA PRO A 199 21.78 -12.22 -2.32
C PRO A 199 20.42 -12.12 -3.01
N ALA A 200 19.43 -12.82 -2.49
CA ALA A 200 18.09 -12.83 -3.08
C ALA A 200 17.47 -11.42 -3.05
N SER A 201 16.72 -11.09 -4.09
CA SER A 201 15.83 -9.94 -4.09
C SER A 201 14.40 -10.39 -3.84
N GLY A 202 13.60 -9.57 -3.14
CA GLY A 202 12.25 -9.93 -2.71
C GLY A 202 11.32 -8.73 -2.56
N ALA A 203 10.38 -8.85 -1.64
CA ALA A 203 9.43 -7.80 -1.34
C ALA A 203 10.09 -6.66 -0.55
N MET A 204 9.86 -5.43 -0.96
CA MET A 204 10.21 -4.22 -0.23
C MET A 204 9.13 -3.16 -0.46
N ARG A 205 8.86 -2.32 0.54
CA ARG A 205 7.85 -1.26 0.55
C ARG A 205 7.65 -0.62 -0.84
N GLY A 206 6.40 -0.57 -1.35
CA GLY A 206 6.10 -0.25 -2.75
C GLY A 206 6.36 -1.40 -3.73
N HIS A 207 6.18 -2.64 -3.25
CA HIS A 207 6.58 -3.89 -3.90
C HIS A 207 6.26 -3.93 -5.39
N GLY A 208 7.31 -4.05 -6.20
CA GLY A 208 7.24 -4.17 -7.66
C GLY A 208 6.93 -2.89 -8.44
N ALA A 209 6.34 -1.87 -7.82
CA ALA A 209 5.87 -0.69 -8.56
C ALA A 209 6.90 0.44 -8.66
N VAL A 210 7.79 0.59 -7.70
CA VAL A 210 8.63 1.79 -7.53
C VAL A 210 9.49 2.10 -8.74
N ASN A 211 10.25 1.11 -9.23
CA ASN A 211 11.23 1.33 -10.29
C ASN A 211 10.54 1.66 -11.63
N THR A 212 9.52 0.89 -12.01
CA THR A 212 8.77 1.14 -13.24
C THR A 212 7.99 2.45 -13.18
N ARG A 213 7.40 2.76 -12.01
CA ARG A 213 6.71 4.04 -11.81
C ARG A 213 7.65 5.22 -12.00
N CYS A 214 8.86 5.17 -11.46
CA CYS A 214 9.86 6.22 -11.67
C CYS A 214 10.13 6.45 -13.16
N ALA A 215 10.35 5.37 -13.91
CA ALA A 215 10.63 5.48 -15.35
C ALA A 215 9.44 6.06 -16.14
N VAL A 216 8.21 5.63 -15.82
CA VAL A 216 6.98 6.15 -16.46
C VAL A 216 6.76 7.62 -16.13
N GLU A 217 6.88 8.03 -14.87
CA GLU A 217 6.62 9.41 -14.46
C GLU A 217 7.62 10.41 -15.07
N VAL A 218 8.89 9.99 -15.21
CA VAL A 218 9.89 10.82 -15.90
C VAL A 218 9.61 10.90 -17.39
N GLY A 219 9.13 9.81 -18.01
CA GLY A 219 8.73 9.82 -19.42
C GLY A 219 7.54 10.74 -19.69
N LEU A 220 6.60 10.87 -18.73
CA LEU A 220 5.50 11.85 -18.84
C LEU A 220 6.01 13.29 -18.87
N ASP A 221 7.02 13.61 -18.03
CA ASP A 221 7.63 14.93 -18.05
C ASP A 221 8.37 15.23 -19.37
N GLU A 222 9.01 14.21 -19.96
CA GLU A 222 9.64 14.35 -21.30
C GLU A 222 8.62 14.63 -22.39
N MET A 223 7.48 13.94 -22.37
CA MET A 223 6.40 14.21 -23.32
C MET A 223 5.77 15.60 -23.11
N ALA A 224 5.55 16.00 -21.83
CA ALA A 224 5.05 17.34 -21.52
C ALA A 224 5.99 18.43 -22.06
N GLU A 225 7.30 18.25 -21.95
CA GLU A 225 8.31 19.17 -22.48
C GLU A 225 8.26 19.25 -24.02
N GLN A 226 8.21 18.11 -24.71
CA GLN A 226 8.09 18.08 -26.20
C GLN A 226 6.83 18.78 -26.71
N MET A 227 5.74 18.61 -25.99
CA MET A 227 4.44 19.21 -26.31
C MET A 227 4.29 20.65 -25.80
N GLN A 228 5.28 21.15 -25.08
CA GLN A 228 5.28 22.48 -24.46
C GLN A 228 4.06 22.71 -23.54
N VAL A 229 3.76 21.73 -22.69
CA VAL A 229 2.67 21.78 -21.71
C VAL A 229 3.19 21.56 -20.30
N ASP A 230 2.42 22.03 -19.32
CA ASP A 230 2.72 21.79 -17.91
C ASP A 230 2.58 20.30 -17.57
N PRO A 231 3.58 19.66 -16.92
CA PRO A 231 3.52 18.24 -16.60
C PRO A 231 2.43 17.88 -15.60
N ILE A 232 2.00 18.80 -14.72
CA ILE A 232 0.86 18.59 -13.83
C ILE A 232 -0.46 18.62 -14.61
N ASP A 233 -0.62 19.57 -15.54
CA ASP A 233 -1.80 19.67 -16.36
C ASP A 233 -1.93 18.49 -17.34
N LEU A 234 -0.80 18.01 -17.89
CA LEU A 234 -0.78 16.75 -18.66
C LEU A 234 -1.35 15.59 -17.85
N ARG A 235 -0.92 15.44 -16.59
CA ARG A 235 -1.42 14.40 -15.68
C ARG A 235 -2.92 14.58 -15.37
N LEU A 236 -3.32 15.78 -14.97
CA LEU A 236 -4.72 16.11 -14.65
C LEU A 236 -5.69 15.84 -15.80
N ALA A 237 -5.24 16.06 -17.05
CA ALA A 237 -6.03 15.85 -18.24
C ALA A 237 -6.13 14.37 -18.70
N ASN A 238 -5.32 13.48 -18.11
CA ASN A 238 -5.28 12.06 -18.44
C ASN A 238 -5.65 11.14 -17.27
N LEU A 239 -6.17 11.67 -16.15
CA LEU A 239 -6.52 10.85 -14.98
C LEU A 239 -7.69 9.92 -15.26
N LEU A 240 -7.57 8.69 -14.76
CA LEU A 240 -8.72 7.79 -14.61
C LEU A 240 -9.76 8.42 -13.68
N PRO A 241 -11.04 8.39 -14.06
CA PRO A 241 -12.09 8.84 -13.16
C PRO A 241 -12.30 7.86 -11.98
N PRO A 242 -12.92 8.31 -10.87
CA PRO A 242 -13.47 7.38 -9.88
C PRO A 242 -14.54 6.49 -10.54
N HIS A 243 -14.83 5.35 -9.89
CA HIS A 243 -15.82 4.38 -10.39
C HIS A 243 -15.60 3.94 -11.84
N SER A 244 -14.37 3.62 -12.16
CA SER A 244 -13.93 3.21 -13.50
C SER A 244 -13.10 1.92 -13.46
N ARG A 245 -12.58 1.53 -14.61
CA ARG A 245 -11.61 0.44 -14.72
C ARG A 245 -10.36 0.91 -15.44
N THR A 246 -9.22 0.42 -14.98
CA THR A 246 -7.98 0.56 -15.74
C THR A 246 -8.05 -0.26 -17.04
N ILE A 247 -7.15 0.01 -17.97
CA ILE A 247 -7.00 -0.80 -19.20
C ILE A 247 -6.73 -2.29 -18.88
N SER A 248 -6.11 -2.59 -17.75
CA SER A 248 -5.86 -3.95 -17.25
C SER A 248 -7.06 -4.57 -16.50
N GLY A 249 -8.17 -3.83 -16.35
CA GLY A 249 -9.40 -4.30 -15.72
C GLY A 249 -9.51 -4.08 -14.21
N PHE A 250 -8.57 -3.39 -13.55
CA PHE A 250 -8.70 -3.03 -12.14
C PHE A 250 -9.88 -2.10 -11.93
N ARG A 251 -10.67 -2.39 -10.89
CA ARG A 251 -11.80 -1.57 -10.48
C ARG A 251 -11.33 -0.43 -9.59
N ILE A 252 -11.46 0.80 -10.05
CA ILE A 252 -11.17 2.00 -9.29
C ILE A 252 -12.45 2.45 -8.59
N THR A 253 -12.54 2.22 -7.29
CA THR A 253 -13.72 2.53 -6.46
C THR A 253 -13.74 3.97 -6.01
N SER A 254 -12.58 4.53 -5.66
CA SER A 254 -12.37 5.94 -5.31
C SER A 254 -11.06 6.43 -5.92
N ASN A 255 -10.92 7.74 -6.15
CA ASN A 255 -9.71 8.32 -6.73
C ASN A 255 -9.51 9.76 -6.25
N GLY A 256 -8.57 9.96 -5.33
CA GLY A 256 -8.16 11.26 -4.83
C GLY A 256 -6.97 11.89 -5.56
N MET A 257 -6.49 11.31 -6.69
CA MET A 257 -5.28 11.79 -7.38
C MET A 257 -5.40 13.25 -7.84
N ARG A 258 -6.58 13.68 -8.32
CA ARG A 258 -6.80 15.06 -8.74
C ARG A 258 -6.56 16.03 -7.59
N GLU A 259 -7.19 15.78 -6.45
CA GLU A 259 -7.00 16.60 -5.25
C GLU A 259 -5.54 16.59 -4.80
N ALA A 260 -4.88 15.42 -4.82
CA ALA A 260 -3.47 15.30 -4.48
C ALA A 260 -2.59 16.18 -5.38
N LEU A 261 -2.79 16.13 -6.71
CA LEU A 261 -2.05 16.97 -7.66
C LEU A 261 -2.32 18.47 -7.47
N GLU A 262 -3.59 18.86 -7.32
CA GLU A 262 -3.98 20.27 -7.10
C GLU A 262 -3.34 20.79 -5.79
N ARG A 263 -3.38 20.02 -4.70
CA ARG A 263 -2.84 20.43 -3.39
C ARG A 263 -1.31 20.54 -3.37
N VAL A 264 -0.59 19.62 -4.04
CA VAL A 264 0.88 19.75 -4.11
C VAL A 264 1.31 20.86 -5.05
N ARG A 265 0.59 21.10 -6.15
CA ARG A 265 0.83 22.22 -7.06
C ARG A 265 0.70 23.56 -6.33
N ASP A 266 -0.44 23.73 -5.64
CA ASP A 266 -0.76 25.01 -4.98
C ASP A 266 0.13 25.21 -3.73
N GLY A 267 0.38 24.16 -2.95
CA GLY A 267 1.22 24.22 -1.76
C GLY A 267 2.71 24.47 -2.03
N SER A 268 3.21 24.07 -3.19
CA SER A 268 4.62 24.25 -3.58
C SER A 268 4.90 25.56 -4.32
N ASP A 269 3.88 26.36 -4.62
CA ASP A 269 3.98 27.52 -5.54
C ASP A 269 4.53 27.10 -6.92
N TRP A 270 4.06 25.96 -7.44
CA TRP A 270 4.56 25.32 -8.66
C TRP A 270 4.74 26.26 -9.82
N HIS A 271 3.69 27.04 -10.16
CA HIS A 271 3.71 27.94 -11.33
C HIS A 271 4.73 29.09 -11.21
N ALA A 272 5.09 29.47 -9.97
CA ALA A 272 6.12 30.50 -9.74
C ALA A 272 7.54 29.94 -9.80
N LYS A 273 7.73 28.63 -9.66
CA LYS A 273 9.03 27.99 -9.52
C LYS A 273 9.42 27.12 -10.71
N PHE A 274 8.47 26.37 -11.26
CA PHE A 274 8.76 25.43 -12.36
C PHE A 274 9.34 26.15 -13.57
N ARG A 275 10.52 25.72 -14.01
CA ARG A 275 11.30 26.32 -15.10
C ARG A 275 11.70 27.80 -14.90
N GLN A 276 11.66 28.29 -13.66
CA GLN A 276 12.00 29.67 -13.33
C GLN A 276 13.07 29.78 -12.24
N MET A 277 13.50 28.67 -11.70
CA MET A 277 14.55 28.63 -10.68
C MET A 277 15.94 28.80 -11.33
N PRO A 278 16.94 29.37 -10.59
CA PRO A 278 18.28 29.51 -11.10
C PRO A 278 18.97 28.16 -11.27
N LEU A 279 20.05 28.13 -12.09
CA LEU A 279 20.87 26.94 -12.27
C LEU A 279 21.26 26.31 -10.92
N GLY A 280 21.13 25.01 -10.83
CA GLY A 280 21.38 24.23 -9.62
C GLY A 280 20.15 24.12 -8.71
N LYS A 281 19.07 24.83 -8.96
CA LYS A 281 17.82 24.72 -8.21
C LYS A 281 16.70 24.23 -9.12
N GLY A 282 15.90 23.29 -8.64
CA GLY A 282 14.82 22.75 -9.45
C GLY A 282 13.67 22.16 -8.64
N ILE A 283 12.54 22.04 -9.30
CA ILE A 283 11.31 21.49 -8.75
C ILE A 283 10.75 20.42 -9.70
N GLY A 284 10.23 19.33 -9.15
CA GLY A 284 9.72 18.21 -9.95
C GLY A 284 8.53 17.52 -9.32
N ILE A 285 7.70 16.92 -10.17
CA ILE A 285 6.49 16.18 -9.81
C ILE A 285 6.67 14.68 -10.04
N GLY A 286 6.04 13.87 -9.19
CA GLY A 286 5.87 12.44 -9.39
C GLY A 286 4.55 11.95 -8.84
N CYS A 287 3.98 10.91 -9.46
CA CYS A 287 2.75 10.28 -9.03
C CYS A 287 2.94 8.82 -8.68
N GLY A 288 2.07 8.30 -7.83
CA GLY A 288 2.05 6.91 -7.38
C GLY A 288 0.65 6.31 -7.40
N PHE A 289 0.60 5.00 -7.61
CA PHE A 289 -0.59 4.18 -7.57
C PHE A 289 -0.25 2.84 -6.91
N PHE A 290 -1.00 2.45 -5.87
CA PHE A 290 -0.71 1.21 -5.18
C PHE A 290 -1.97 0.51 -4.67
N ILE A 291 -1.83 -0.77 -4.31
CA ILE A 291 -2.92 -1.63 -3.85
C ILE A 291 -3.21 -1.42 -2.35
N SER A 292 -4.48 -1.39 -1.99
CA SER A 292 -4.95 -1.42 -0.60
C SER A 292 -5.23 -2.86 -0.18
N GLY A 293 -4.16 -3.61 0.04
CA GLY A 293 -4.21 -5.00 0.44
C GLY A 293 -4.33 -6.00 -0.71
N SER A 294 -3.37 -6.91 -0.81
CA SER A 294 -3.45 -8.02 -1.77
C SER A 294 -4.51 -9.03 -1.37
N GLY A 295 -5.46 -9.27 -2.26
CA GLY A 295 -6.45 -10.35 -2.15
C GLY A 295 -5.93 -11.71 -2.60
N LEU A 296 -4.68 -11.80 -3.08
CA LEU A 296 -4.05 -13.05 -3.49
C LEU A 296 -3.20 -13.63 -2.37
N PRO A 297 -3.67 -14.63 -1.62
CA PRO A 297 -2.82 -15.34 -0.68
C PRO A 297 -1.85 -16.23 -1.45
N ILE A 298 -0.55 -15.91 -1.38
CA ILE A 298 0.50 -16.61 -2.14
C ILE A 298 0.63 -18.08 -1.72
N HIS A 299 0.23 -18.42 -0.50
CA HIS A 299 0.41 -19.74 0.07
C HIS A 299 -0.88 -20.49 0.45
N TRP A 300 -2.05 -19.90 0.17
CA TRP A 300 -3.36 -20.48 0.48
C TRP A 300 -4.26 -20.46 -0.75
N ASP A 301 -5.22 -21.35 -0.80
CA ASP A 301 -6.28 -21.28 -1.80
C ASP A 301 -7.18 -20.04 -1.50
N PRO A 302 -7.20 -19.02 -2.38
CA PRO A 302 -7.96 -17.79 -2.12
C PRO A 302 -9.46 -18.03 -2.04
N ASN A 303 -9.94 -19.14 -2.57
CA ASN A 303 -11.37 -19.47 -2.58
C ASN A 303 -11.83 -20.17 -1.30
N ARG A 304 -10.90 -20.66 -0.47
CA ARG A 304 -11.23 -21.47 0.71
C ARG A 304 -11.12 -20.73 2.03
N PHE A 305 -10.22 -19.75 2.13
CA PHE A 305 -9.91 -19.09 3.40
C PHE A 305 -10.18 -17.59 3.36
N PRO A 306 -10.66 -16.98 4.45
CA PRO A 306 -10.75 -15.53 4.55
C PRO A 306 -9.34 -14.92 4.53
N HIS A 307 -9.27 -13.65 4.08
CA HIS A 307 -8.02 -12.90 4.02
C HIS A 307 -7.60 -12.38 5.39
N ALA A 308 -8.55 -12.10 6.27
CA ALA A 308 -8.33 -11.71 7.65
C ALA A 308 -9.44 -12.28 8.54
N THR A 309 -9.10 -12.61 9.77
CA THR A 309 -10.04 -13.01 10.81
C THR A 309 -9.68 -12.30 12.10
N VAL A 310 -10.70 -11.86 12.84
CA VAL A 310 -10.56 -11.22 14.15
C VAL A 310 -11.54 -11.86 15.11
N HIS A 311 -11.07 -12.19 16.31
CA HIS A 311 -11.93 -12.61 17.40
C HIS A 311 -12.00 -11.51 18.46
N ILE A 312 -13.18 -11.27 19.02
CA ILE A 312 -13.40 -10.34 20.12
C ILE A 312 -13.96 -11.13 21.28
N GLN A 313 -13.37 -10.95 22.45
CA GLN A 313 -13.85 -11.46 23.73
C GLN A 313 -14.09 -10.28 24.66
N ILE A 314 -15.18 -10.33 25.43
CA ILE A 314 -15.46 -9.36 26.47
C ILE A 314 -15.39 -10.04 27.84
N ASP A 315 -14.60 -9.44 28.73
CA ASP A 315 -14.46 -9.90 30.11
C ASP A 315 -15.63 -9.40 30.98
N MET A 316 -15.75 -9.94 32.20
CA MET A 316 -16.89 -9.62 33.09
C MET A 316 -16.92 -8.17 33.57
N ASP A 317 -15.77 -7.49 33.56
CA ASP A 317 -15.63 -6.08 33.93
C ASP A 317 -15.87 -5.12 32.72
N GLY A 318 -16.18 -5.69 31.55
CA GLY A 318 -16.45 -4.97 30.32
C GLY A 318 -15.21 -4.67 29.46
N GLY A 319 -14.03 -5.10 29.89
CA GLY A 319 -12.81 -5.01 29.09
C GLY A 319 -12.91 -5.86 27.83
N VAL A 320 -12.37 -5.36 26.71
CA VAL A 320 -12.44 -6.00 25.40
C VAL A 320 -11.07 -6.49 24.97
N THR A 321 -10.94 -7.78 24.73
CA THR A 321 -9.74 -8.38 24.15
C THR A 321 -10.01 -8.72 22.68
N VAL A 322 -9.17 -8.17 21.78
CA VAL A 322 -9.22 -8.39 20.34
C VAL A 322 -8.05 -9.27 19.94
N HIS A 323 -8.32 -10.45 19.39
CA HIS A 323 -7.32 -11.37 18.87
C HIS A 323 -7.23 -11.24 17.35
N THR A 324 -6.04 -10.98 16.83
CA THR A 324 -5.76 -10.90 15.39
C THR A 324 -4.43 -11.55 15.05
N GLY A 325 -4.30 -12.14 13.86
CA GLY A 325 -3.04 -12.65 13.33
C GLY A 325 -2.19 -11.61 12.61
N ALA A 326 -2.69 -10.37 12.46
CA ALA A 326 -1.93 -9.28 11.86
C ALA A 326 -0.77 -8.84 12.77
N ALA A 327 0.42 -8.69 12.18
CA ALA A 327 1.60 -8.25 12.91
C ALA A 327 1.71 -6.72 12.93
N ASP A 328 1.85 -6.12 14.09
CA ASP A 328 2.37 -4.77 14.20
C ASP A 328 3.90 -4.81 14.04
N ILE A 329 4.42 -4.02 13.10
CA ILE A 329 5.84 -3.93 12.75
C ILE A 329 6.37 -2.49 12.92
N GLY A 330 5.64 -1.69 13.71
CA GLY A 330 5.89 -0.28 13.98
C GLY A 330 4.97 0.69 13.24
N GLN A 331 4.05 0.17 12.39
CA GLN A 331 3.11 1.00 11.62
C GLN A 331 1.83 1.38 12.40
N GLY A 332 1.65 0.87 13.64
CA GLY A 332 0.51 1.19 14.48
C GLY A 332 -0.79 0.44 14.14
N SER A 333 -0.70 -0.73 13.52
CA SER A 333 -1.88 -1.51 13.10
C SER A 333 -2.73 -1.99 14.28
N THR A 334 -2.13 -2.30 15.43
CA THR A 334 -2.86 -2.67 16.66
C THR A 334 -3.71 -1.49 17.17
N THR A 335 -3.17 -0.27 17.11
CA THR A 335 -3.90 0.95 17.48
C THR A 335 -5.07 1.18 16.51
N ALA A 336 -4.87 1.05 15.20
CA ALA A 336 -5.93 1.21 14.22
C ALA A 336 -7.08 0.20 14.44
N VAL A 337 -6.77 -1.06 14.73
CA VAL A 337 -7.78 -2.09 15.06
C VAL A 337 -8.51 -1.74 16.34
N ALA A 338 -7.81 -1.27 17.37
CA ALA A 338 -8.43 -0.83 18.63
C ALA A 338 -9.40 0.35 18.41
N GLN A 339 -9.00 1.35 17.63
CA GLN A 339 -9.85 2.50 17.27
C GLN A 339 -11.13 2.05 16.57
N VAL A 340 -11.02 1.14 15.61
CA VAL A 340 -12.18 0.61 14.87
C VAL A 340 -13.15 -0.14 15.79
N VAL A 341 -12.64 -0.97 16.71
CA VAL A 341 -13.49 -1.70 17.67
C VAL A 341 -14.12 -0.75 18.67
N SER A 342 -13.36 0.24 19.16
CA SER A 342 -13.83 1.31 20.05
C SER A 342 -15.01 2.07 19.42
N GLU A 343 -14.88 2.44 18.17
CA GLU A 343 -15.94 3.17 17.43
C GLU A 343 -17.22 2.33 17.31
N VAL A 344 -17.12 1.06 16.87
CA VAL A 344 -18.30 0.19 16.69
C VAL A 344 -19.00 -0.13 18.02
N LEU A 345 -18.24 -0.32 19.08
CA LEU A 345 -18.80 -0.65 20.41
C LEU A 345 -19.11 0.58 21.25
N ALA A 346 -18.78 1.77 20.77
CA ALA A 346 -18.92 3.04 21.51
C ALA A 346 -18.31 2.98 22.93
N LEU A 347 -17.12 2.36 23.02
CA LEU A 347 -16.35 2.21 24.24
C LEU A 347 -15.06 3.02 24.17
N PRO A 348 -14.54 3.55 25.29
CA PRO A 348 -13.23 4.18 25.34
C PRO A 348 -12.13 3.23 24.85
N ILE A 349 -11.16 3.74 24.09
CA ILE A 349 -10.09 2.93 23.50
C ILE A 349 -9.24 2.21 24.56
N GLU A 350 -9.14 2.79 25.76
CA GLU A 350 -8.42 2.22 26.90
C GLU A 350 -9.02 0.90 27.39
N MET A 351 -10.29 0.62 27.05
CA MET A 351 -10.93 -0.67 27.34
C MET A 351 -10.62 -1.74 26.31
N ILE A 352 -9.96 -1.39 25.19
CA ILE A 352 -9.69 -2.30 24.07
C ILE A 352 -8.22 -2.76 24.11
N HIS A 353 -8.01 -4.04 24.34
CA HIS A 353 -6.70 -4.67 24.33
C HIS A 353 -6.51 -5.57 23.09
N VAL A 354 -5.53 -5.26 22.22
CA VAL A 354 -5.28 -6.04 21.00
C VAL A 354 -4.13 -7.03 21.23
N ARG A 355 -4.40 -8.31 20.97
CA ARG A 355 -3.44 -9.41 21.02
C ARG A 355 -3.17 -9.96 19.64
N SER A 356 -1.88 -9.98 19.24
CA SER A 356 -1.44 -10.47 17.93
C SER A 356 -0.11 -11.23 18.02
N HIS A 357 0.12 -11.96 19.10
CA HIS A 357 1.46 -12.43 19.42
C HIS A 357 1.70 -13.92 19.14
N GLU A 358 0.69 -14.77 19.14
CA GLU A 358 0.87 -16.23 19.15
C GLU A 358 -0.03 -16.92 18.13
N SER A 359 0.53 -17.87 17.39
CA SER A 359 -0.23 -18.65 16.42
C SER A 359 -1.28 -19.57 17.07
N ASP A 360 -1.15 -19.89 18.37
CA ASP A 360 -2.11 -20.72 19.10
C ASP A 360 -3.41 -19.97 19.43
N THR A 361 -3.32 -18.68 19.74
CA THR A 361 -4.46 -17.87 20.21
C THR A 361 -4.96 -16.88 19.17
N SER A 362 -4.14 -16.52 18.20
CA SER A 362 -4.52 -15.63 17.13
C SER A 362 -5.21 -16.39 15.99
N PRO A 363 -6.33 -15.88 15.46
CA PRO A 363 -6.94 -16.47 14.27
C PRO A 363 -6.00 -16.35 13.06
N VAL A 364 -6.17 -17.25 12.11
CA VAL A 364 -5.35 -17.25 10.90
C VAL A 364 -5.50 -15.94 10.15
N ASP A 365 -4.37 -15.33 9.86
CA ASP A 365 -4.23 -14.12 9.06
C ASP A 365 -3.00 -14.21 8.15
N LEU A 366 -3.04 -13.53 7.02
CA LEU A 366 -1.93 -13.56 6.06
C LEU A 366 -0.73 -12.72 6.50
N GLY A 367 -0.86 -11.90 7.56
CA GLY A 367 0.20 -11.06 8.10
C GLY A 367 0.26 -9.66 7.48
N SER A 368 1.33 -8.91 7.79
CA SER A 368 1.49 -7.50 7.43
C SER A 368 2.39 -7.35 6.21
N TYR A 369 1.78 -7.24 5.04
CA TYR A 369 2.40 -6.95 3.75
C TYR A 369 1.37 -6.37 2.78
N SER A 370 1.79 -5.84 1.63
CA SER A 370 0.90 -5.25 0.60
C SER A 370 -0.11 -4.26 1.19
N SER A 371 0.27 -3.58 2.25
CA SER A 371 -0.54 -2.56 2.95
C SER A 371 -1.96 -3.00 3.27
N ARG A 372 -2.14 -4.27 3.68
CA ARG A 372 -3.45 -4.93 3.79
C ARG A 372 -4.11 -4.80 5.17
N VAL A 373 -3.33 -4.53 6.24
CA VAL A 373 -3.83 -4.70 7.60
C VAL A 373 -5.00 -3.76 7.89
N THR A 374 -4.85 -2.46 7.72
CA THR A 374 -5.95 -1.51 7.96
C THR A 374 -7.20 -1.91 7.17
N PHE A 375 -7.06 -2.22 5.88
CA PHE A 375 -8.19 -2.54 5.04
C PHE A 375 -8.88 -3.85 5.43
N MET A 376 -8.13 -4.94 5.52
CA MET A 376 -8.70 -6.29 5.68
C MET A 376 -9.00 -6.63 7.13
N ASN A 377 -8.08 -6.31 8.06
CA ASN A 377 -8.28 -6.60 9.47
C ASN A 377 -9.32 -5.70 10.11
N ALA A 378 -9.34 -4.41 9.77
CA ALA A 378 -10.38 -3.54 10.31
C ALA A 378 -11.78 -3.94 9.82
N ASN A 379 -11.95 -4.34 8.54
CA ASN A 379 -13.22 -4.90 8.07
C ASN A 379 -13.63 -6.19 8.82
N ALA A 380 -12.67 -7.07 9.15
CA ALA A 380 -12.94 -8.24 9.97
C ALA A 380 -13.30 -7.85 11.41
N ALA A 381 -12.61 -6.86 11.99
CA ALA A 381 -12.87 -6.34 13.32
C ALA A 381 -14.26 -5.68 13.44
N ILE A 382 -14.66 -4.88 12.43
CA ILE A 382 -16.01 -4.30 12.34
C ILE A 382 -17.07 -5.41 12.42
N ARG A 383 -16.92 -6.48 11.63
CA ARG A 383 -17.89 -7.60 11.62
C ARG A 383 -17.99 -8.30 12.96
N ALA A 384 -16.85 -8.53 13.64
CA ALA A 384 -16.86 -9.12 14.99
C ALA A 384 -17.51 -8.18 16.01
N ALA A 385 -17.18 -6.88 15.95
CA ALA A 385 -17.71 -5.89 16.89
C ALA A 385 -19.22 -5.64 16.67
N LEU A 386 -19.71 -5.66 15.43
CA LEU A 386 -21.16 -5.57 15.14
C LEU A 386 -21.95 -6.76 15.70
N ASP A 387 -21.43 -7.97 15.63
CA ASP A 387 -22.06 -9.14 16.25
C ASP A 387 -22.09 -9.01 17.79
N ILE A 388 -21.04 -8.50 18.41
CA ILE A 388 -21.04 -8.17 19.84
C ILE A 388 -22.08 -7.11 20.16
N ARG A 389 -22.11 -6.02 19.39
CA ARG A 389 -23.09 -4.94 19.54
C ARG A 389 -24.52 -5.45 19.44
N GLU A 390 -24.81 -6.31 18.47
CA GLU A 390 -26.14 -6.94 18.33
C GLU A 390 -26.52 -7.77 19.58
N LYS A 391 -25.59 -8.52 20.13
CA LYS A 391 -25.80 -9.31 21.36
C LYS A 391 -26.13 -8.43 22.57
N LEU A 392 -25.41 -7.30 22.72
CA LEU A 392 -25.65 -6.34 23.80
C LEU A 392 -27.01 -5.63 23.64
N LEU A 393 -27.37 -5.22 22.43
CA LEU A 393 -28.68 -4.58 22.15
C LEU A 393 -29.84 -5.55 22.39
N ASN A 394 -29.67 -6.83 22.08
CA ASN A 394 -30.69 -7.85 22.35
C ASN A 394 -30.85 -8.08 23.86
N ALA A 395 -29.77 -8.10 24.63
CA ALA A 395 -29.83 -8.19 26.09
C ALA A 395 -30.54 -6.97 26.71
N ALA A 396 -30.22 -5.76 26.21
CA ALA A 396 -30.91 -4.54 26.65
C ALA A 396 -32.40 -4.54 26.24
N TRP A 397 -32.76 -5.12 25.11
CA TRP A 397 -34.17 -5.30 24.73
C TRP A 397 -34.92 -6.15 25.77
N GLU A 398 -34.36 -7.29 26.18
CA GLU A 398 -34.97 -8.13 27.23
C GLU A 398 -35.16 -7.36 28.55
N MET A 399 -34.27 -6.42 28.86
CA MET A 399 -34.34 -5.61 30.09
C MET A 399 -35.31 -4.43 29.99
N LEU A 400 -35.36 -3.77 28.84
CA LEU A 400 -36.07 -2.50 28.66
C LEU A 400 -37.43 -2.66 27.96
N GLY A 401 -37.67 -3.78 27.26
CA GLY A 401 -38.85 -4.01 26.46
C GLY A 401 -38.91 -3.27 25.13
N TYR A 402 -37.85 -2.55 24.73
CA TYR A 402 -37.77 -1.83 23.46
C TYR A 402 -36.91 -2.62 22.45
N HIS A 403 -37.43 -2.77 21.22
CA HIS A 403 -36.75 -3.49 20.15
C HIS A 403 -35.34 -2.90 19.89
N PRO A 404 -34.31 -3.71 19.56
CA PRO A 404 -32.96 -3.24 19.27
C PRO A 404 -32.88 -2.07 18.29
N ASP A 405 -33.82 -1.99 17.39
CA ASP A 405 -33.94 -0.94 16.37
C ASP A 405 -34.14 0.48 16.92
N VAL A 406 -34.63 0.62 18.07
CA VAL A 406 -34.85 1.93 18.73
C VAL A 406 -33.94 2.10 19.95
N LEU A 407 -32.95 1.22 20.11
CA LEU A 407 -31.92 1.29 21.13
C LEU A 407 -30.61 1.83 20.54
N VAL A 408 -29.95 2.71 21.25
CA VAL A 408 -28.66 3.29 20.92
C VAL A 408 -27.62 2.85 21.95
N LEU A 409 -26.50 2.30 21.51
CA LEU A 409 -25.31 2.05 22.35
C LEU A 409 -24.36 3.24 22.14
N ASN A 410 -24.18 4.06 23.14
CA ASN A 410 -23.26 5.19 23.14
C ASN A 410 -22.74 5.46 24.54
N ASP A 411 -21.47 5.89 24.64
CA ASP A 411 -20.79 6.24 25.92
C ASP A 411 -21.09 5.26 27.06
N ARG A 412 -20.87 3.97 26.84
CA ARG A 412 -21.08 2.88 27.80
C ARG A 412 -22.51 2.79 28.34
N ARG A 413 -23.50 3.27 27.59
CA ARG A 413 -24.93 3.12 27.90
C ARG A 413 -25.70 2.63 26.69
N ILE A 414 -26.76 1.85 26.94
CA ILE A 414 -27.77 1.47 25.97
C ILE A 414 -29.07 2.11 26.39
N TYR A 415 -29.64 2.93 25.54
CA TYR A 415 -30.82 3.71 25.87
C TYR A 415 -31.81 3.77 24.71
N TYR A 416 -33.08 4.07 25.05
CA TYR A 416 -34.13 4.31 24.06
C TYR A 416 -33.90 5.64 23.34
N LYS A 417 -33.82 5.61 22.00
CA LYS A 417 -33.39 6.78 21.21
C LYS A 417 -34.28 8.02 21.37
N HIS A 418 -35.59 7.81 21.63
CA HIS A 418 -36.52 8.91 21.79
C HIS A 418 -36.67 9.42 23.26
N ASP A 419 -36.10 8.70 24.22
CA ASP A 419 -35.98 9.09 25.62
C ASP A 419 -34.68 8.53 26.22
N PRO A 420 -33.56 9.27 26.15
CA PRO A 420 -32.29 8.83 26.69
C PRO A 420 -32.23 8.57 28.21
N ALA A 421 -33.26 9.06 28.94
CA ALA A 421 -33.37 8.73 30.36
C ALA A 421 -33.68 7.24 30.60
N VAL A 422 -34.40 6.62 29.67
CA VAL A 422 -34.71 5.20 29.70
C VAL A 422 -33.58 4.40 29.11
N GLY A 423 -32.79 3.70 29.93
CA GLY A 423 -31.65 2.94 29.47
C GLY A 423 -30.98 2.16 30.58
N VAL A 424 -30.03 1.33 30.19
CA VAL A 424 -29.18 0.50 31.07
C VAL A 424 -27.72 0.83 30.78
N SER A 425 -26.84 0.55 31.75
CA SER A 425 -25.40 0.64 31.52
C SER A 425 -24.92 -0.48 30.60
N TYR A 426 -23.77 -0.25 29.97
CA TYR A 426 -23.09 -1.29 29.19
C TYR A 426 -22.84 -2.56 30.00
N LEU A 427 -22.43 -2.42 31.28
CA LEU A 427 -22.16 -3.56 32.15
C LEU A 427 -23.41 -4.35 32.50
N GLU A 428 -24.56 -3.70 32.78
CA GLU A 428 -25.82 -4.39 33.01
C GLU A 428 -26.25 -5.19 31.79
N ALA A 429 -26.18 -4.62 30.60
CA ALA A 429 -26.47 -5.33 29.36
C ALA A 429 -25.48 -6.47 29.08
N LEU A 430 -24.19 -6.26 29.36
CA LEU A 430 -23.15 -7.28 29.25
C LEU A 430 -23.44 -8.47 30.18
N HIS A 431 -23.70 -8.22 31.47
CA HIS A 431 -24.01 -9.27 32.42
C HIS A 431 -25.26 -10.03 32.03
N LYS A 432 -26.30 -9.33 31.56
CA LYS A 432 -27.51 -9.95 31.03
C LYS A 432 -27.22 -10.85 29.82
N ALA A 433 -26.39 -10.39 28.88
CA ALA A 433 -25.98 -11.18 27.73
C ALA A 433 -25.15 -12.43 28.12
N GLN A 434 -24.44 -12.39 29.24
CA GLN A 434 -23.62 -13.49 29.75
C GLN A 434 -24.42 -14.52 30.57
N GLU A 435 -25.56 -14.15 31.16
CA GLU A 435 -26.38 -15.07 31.96
C GLU A 435 -26.71 -16.37 31.20
N ASP A 436 -27.11 -16.25 29.94
CA ASP A 436 -27.56 -17.40 29.15
C ASP A 436 -26.46 -18.00 28.26
N LYS A 437 -25.42 -17.23 27.94
CA LYS A 437 -24.44 -17.59 26.88
C LYS A 437 -23.02 -17.77 27.42
N GLY A 438 -22.77 -17.48 28.70
CA GLY A 438 -21.40 -17.46 29.26
C GLY A 438 -20.58 -16.33 28.68
N SER A 439 -19.28 -16.55 28.46
CA SER A 439 -18.38 -15.52 27.93
C SER A 439 -18.86 -14.99 26.59
N LEU A 440 -18.91 -13.67 26.45
CA LEU A 440 -19.31 -13.01 25.20
C LEU A 440 -18.15 -13.00 24.22
N ILE A 441 -18.23 -13.82 23.19
CA ILE A 441 -17.20 -13.99 22.15
C ILE A 441 -17.84 -13.80 20.78
N SER A 442 -17.07 -13.22 19.85
CA SER A 442 -17.44 -13.08 18.46
C SER A 442 -16.26 -13.33 17.53
N SER A 443 -16.56 -13.73 16.30
CA SER A 443 -15.59 -13.92 15.21
C SER A 443 -16.07 -13.19 13.96
N GLY A 444 -15.24 -12.27 13.46
CA GLY A 444 -15.44 -11.60 12.18
C GLY A 444 -14.39 -12.05 11.17
N ALA A 445 -14.80 -12.25 9.93
CA ALA A 445 -13.89 -12.61 8.85
C ALA A 445 -14.11 -11.71 7.64
N TYR A 446 -13.02 -11.34 6.98
CA TYR A 446 -13.06 -10.57 5.74
C TYR A 446 -12.51 -11.40 4.57
N ARG A 447 -13.23 -11.38 3.48
CA ARG A 447 -12.80 -11.88 2.18
C ARG A 447 -13.01 -10.78 1.16
N SER A 448 -11.99 -10.46 0.37
CA SER A 448 -12.15 -9.52 -0.73
C SER A 448 -13.24 -10.00 -1.70
N PRO A 449 -14.10 -9.11 -2.19
CA PRO A 449 -15.06 -9.48 -3.23
C PRO A 449 -14.33 -9.92 -4.50
N PRO A 450 -14.99 -10.65 -5.41
CA PRO A 450 -14.44 -10.96 -6.72
C PRO A 450 -14.12 -9.67 -7.49
N MET A 451 -12.84 -9.42 -7.78
CA MET A 451 -12.38 -8.12 -8.29
C MET A 451 -12.39 -8.02 -9.81
N GLY A 452 -12.72 -9.10 -10.50
CA GLY A 452 -12.67 -9.17 -11.96
C GLY A 452 -11.24 -9.09 -12.52
N GLY A 453 -11.13 -9.04 -13.83
CA GLY A 453 -9.87 -9.09 -14.56
C GLY A 453 -9.55 -10.51 -15.03
N VAL A 454 -8.91 -10.60 -16.20
CA VAL A 454 -8.66 -11.88 -16.89
C VAL A 454 -7.21 -12.33 -16.81
N HIS A 455 -6.34 -11.51 -16.21
CA HIS A 455 -4.91 -11.82 -16.17
C HIS A 455 -4.56 -12.82 -15.10
N LYS A 456 -4.16 -13.98 -15.55
CA LYS A 456 -3.72 -15.07 -14.70
C LYS A 456 -2.52 -14.67 -13.85
N GLY A 457 -2.74 -14.61 -12.54
CA GLY A 457 -1.68 -14.45 -11.53
C GLY A 457 -1.10 -13.05 -11.37
N ALA A 458 -1.56 -12.06 -12.12
CA ALA A 458 -0.95 -10.75 -12.08
C ALA A 458 -1.89 -9.61 -11.71
N ALA A 459 -3.06 -9.59 -12.30
CA ALA A 459 -3.91 -8.43 -12.27
C ALA A 459 -5.26 -8.73 -11.64
N ALA A 460 -5.79 -9.89 -11.94
CA ALA A 460 -7.13 -10.24 -11.52
C ALA A 460 -7.24 -10.26 -10.00
N GLY A 461 -8.07 -9.39 -9.48
CA GLY A 461 -8.44 -9.40 -8.08
C GLY A 461 -7.32 -9.07 -7.12
N LEU A 462 -6.38 -8.22 -7.50
CA LEU A 462 -5.25 -7.86 -6.64
C LEU A 462 -5.69 -7.19 -5.36
N ALA A 463 -6.56 -6.19 -5.46
CA ALA A 463 -6.99 -5.40 -4.32
C ALA A 463 -8.43 -4.91 -4.48
N PRO A 464 -9.17 -4.81 -3.37
CA PRO A 464 -10.51 -4.22 -3.37
C PRO A 464 -10.52 -2.72 -3.62
N ALA A 465 -9.45 -2.03 -3.25
CA ALA A 465 -9.26 -0.60 -3.42
C ALA A 465 -7.80 -0.25 -3.73
N TYR A 466 -7.56 0.98 -4.15
CA TYR A 466 -6.26 1.50 -4.54
C TYR A 466 -6.02 2.88 -3.96
N SER A 467 -4.78 3.15 -3.55
CA SER A 467 -4.32 4.46 -3.11
C SER A 467 -3.65 5.23 -4.23
N PHE A 468 -3.65 6.55 -4.09
CA PHE A 468 -3.05 7.49 -5.04
C PHE A 468 -2.16 8.48 -4.29
N SER A 469 -1.04 8.84 -4.89
CA SER A 469 -0.09 9.77 -4.28
C SER A 469 0.48 10.71 -5.33
N ALA A 470 0.68 11.98 -4.98
CA ALA A 470 1.35 12.96 -5.81
C ALA A 470 2.31 13.78 -4.94
N TYR A 471 3.58 13.82 -5.31
CA TYR A 471 4.61 14.55 -4.57
C TYR A 471 5.30 15.57 -5.47
N VAL A 472 5.52 16.76 -4.93
CA VAL A 472 6.43 17.74 -5.50
C VAL A 472 7.67 17.81 -4.62
N ALA A 473 8.85 17.75 -5.24
CA ALA A 473 10.13 17.86 -4.57
C ALA A 473 10.93 19.08 -5.09
N GLU A 474 11.57 19.79 -4.21
CA GLU A 474 12.60 20.80 -4.53
C GLU A 474 13.98 20.25 -4.24
N VAL A 475 14.93 20.58 -5.10
CA VAL A 475 16.32 20.17 -4.96
C VAL A 475 17.29 21.33 -5.18
N ASP A 476 18.42 21.25 -4.47
CA ASP A 476 19.64 22.01 -4.75
C ASP A 476 20.70 21.05 -5.27
N VAL A 477 21.26 21.34 -6.43
CA VAL A 477 22.33 20.56 -7.07
C VAL A 477 23.60 21.41 -7.12
N ASP A 478 24.63 20.94 -6.46
CA ASP A 478 25.97 21.52 -6.63
C ASP A 478 26.55 21.03 -7.96
N VAL A 479 26.60 21.91 -8.93
CA VAL A 479 27.04 21.59 -10.30
C VAL A 479 28.53 21.28 -10.41
N GLU A 480 29.35 21.68 -9.42
CA GLU A 480 30.79 21.41 -9.38
C GLU A 480 31.09 20.01 -8.85
N THR A 481 30.31 19.55 -7.86
CA THR A 481 30.54 18.26 -7.18
C THR A 481 29.56 17.18 -7.60
N GLY A 482 28.37 17.57 -8.15
CA GLY A 482 27.26 16.68 -8.44
C GLY A 482 26.43 16.29 -7.20
N LEU A 483 26.67 16.93 -6.05
CA LEU A 483 25.88 16.65 -4.84
C LEU A 483 24.45 17.18 -5.02
N VAL A 484 23.48 16.32 -4.75
CA VAL A 484 22.05 16.65 -4.76
C VAL A 484 21.53 16.68 -3.34
N SER A 485 20.89 17.77 -2.95
CA SER A 485 20.18 17.93 -1.68
C SER A 485 18.69 18.18 -1.95
N CYS A 486 17.83 17.33 -1.45
CA CYS A 486 16.39 17.59 -1.48
C CYS A 486 16.07 18.56 -0.31
N THR A 487 15.43 19.69 -0.61
CA THR A 487 15.20 20.75 0.39
C THR A 487 13.77 20.75 0.92
N ASN A 488 12.78 20.54 0.05
CA ASN A 488 11.37 20.50 0.41
C ASN A 488 10.65 19.37 -0.33
N VAL A 489 9.66 18.78 0.33
CA VAL A 489 8.73 17.82 -0.29
C VAL A 489 7.30 18.12 0.16
N TRP A 490 6.40 18.37 -0.77
CA TRP A 490 4.96 18.38 -0.56
C TRP A 490 4.42 17.01 -0.94
N ALA A 491 3.93 16.28 0.06
CA ALA A 491 3.68 14.85 -0.07
C ALA A 491 2.18 14.54 0.13
N ALA A 492 1.41 14.55 -0.94
CA ALA A 492 -0.02 14.24 -0.88
C ALA A 492 -0.28 12.75 -1.10
N HIS A 493 -1.08 12.16 -0.20
CA HIS A 493 -1.48 10.76 -0.27
C HIS A 493 -2.95 10.56 0.03
N ASP A 494 -3.65 9.88 -0.87
CA ASP A 494 -5.04 9.48 -0.73
C ASP A 494 -5.14 8.14 0.01
N CYS A 495 -5.39 8.23 1.31
CA CYS A 495 -5.59 7.09 2.20
C CYS A 495 -7.09 6.75 2.44
N GLY A 496 -7.99 7.29 1.62
CA GLY A 496 -9.43 7.19 1.87
C GLY A 496 -9.82 8.02 3.09
N LYS A 497 -10.24 7.38 4.18
CA LYS A 497 -10.41 8.02 5.49
C LYS A 497 -9.19 7.76 6.37
N ALA A 498 -8.60 8.80 6.91
CA ALA A 498 -7.49 8.67 7.86
C ALA A 498 -8.03 8.29 9.25
N LEU A 499 -7.99 6.99 9.59
CA LEU A 499 -8.43 6.51 10.91
C LEU A 499 -7.53 7.03 12.03
N ASN A 500 -6.25 7.24 11.72
CA ASN A 500 -5.27 7.84 12.62
C ASN A 500 -4.38 8.80 11.80
N PRO A 501 -4.73 10.10 11.74
CA PRO A 501 -4.00 11.07 10.92
C PRO A 501 -2.50 11.13 11.25
N LEU A 502 -2.12 11.15 12.53
CA LEU A 502 -0.72 11.18 12.95
C LEU A 502 0.08 9.97 12.44
N ALA A 503 -0.53 8.77 12.48
CA ALA A 503 0.10 7.57 11.94
C ALA A 503 0.24 7.63 10.42
N VAL A 504 -0.75 8.17 9.70
CA VAL A 504 -0.70 8.38 8.25
C VAL A 504 0.41 9.35 7.87
N GLU A 505 0.51 10.50 8.55
CA GLU A 505 1.61 11.46 8.37
C GLU A 505 2.97 10.81 8.61
N GLY A 506 3.12 10.01 9.68
CA GLY A 506 4.33 9.25 9.96
C GLY A 506 4.69 8.27 8.85
N GLN A 507 3.70 7.61 8.22
CA GLN A 507 3.93 6.73 7.07
C GLN A 507 4.35 7.52 5.82
N ILE A 508 3.78 8.68 5.55
CA ILE A 508 4.16 9.56 4.45
C ILE A 508 5.62 10.02 4.61
N ILE A 509 5.98 10.57 5.78
CA ILE A 509 7.34 11.04 6.08
C ILE A 509 8.37 9.89 5.99
N GLY A 510 8.06 8.73 6.58
CA GLY A 510 8.92 7.56 6.51
C GLY A 510 9.06 6.98 5.10
N SER A 511 8.08 7.18 4.22
CA SER A 511 8.15 6.83 2.80
C SER A 511 9.06 7.80 2.03
N CYS A 512 8.96 9.09 2.32
CA CYS A 512 9.89 10.08 1.77
C CYS A 512 11.34 9.75 2.14
N HIS A 513 11.63 9.45 3.40
CA HIS A 513 12.95 9.06 3.87
C HIS A 513 13.51 7.86 3.09
N MET A 514 12.74 6.76 3.01
CA MET A 514 13.18 5.55 2.31
C MET A 514 13.38 5.80 0.81
N GLY A 515 12.48 6.57 0.18
CA GLY A 515 12.60 6.88 -1.25
C GLY A 515 13.75 7.83 -1.56
N LEU A 516 14.04 8.78 -0.68
CA LEU A 516 15.22 9.66 -0.79
C LEU A 516 16.50 8.85 -0.73
N GLY A 517 16.62 7.90 0.20
CA GLY A 517 17.73 6.96 0.23
C GLY A 517 17.90 6.23 -1.10
N GLN A 518 16.83 5.66 -1.63
CA GLN A 518 16.87 4.92 -2.89
C GLN A 518 17.25 5.81 -4.10
N VAL A 519 16.80 7.06 -4.13
CA VAL A 519 17.08 7.94 -5.28
C VAL A 519 18.41 8.65 -5.20
N LEU A 520 18.97 8.89 -4.00
CA LEU A 520 20.17 9.72 -3.83
C LEU A 520 21.43 8.95 -3.41
N SER A 521 21.31 7.93 -2.53
CA SER A 521 22.50 7.42 -1.82
C SER A 521 22.60 5.92 -1.67
N GLU A 522 21.47 5.20 -1.51
CA GLU A 522 21.50 3.78 -1.17
C GLU A 522 21.77 2.90 -2.38
N LYS A 523 22.80 2.09 -2.32
CA LYS A 523 23.05 1.00 -3.28
C LYS A 523 23.82 -0.14 -2.66
N MET A 524 23.56 -1.35 -3.12
CA MET A 524 24.34 -2.54 -2.77
C MET A 524 25.49 -2.67 -3.76
N VAL A 525 26.73 -2.55 -3.29
CA VAL A 525 27.94 -2.58 -4.11
C VAL A 525 28.52 -3.98 -4.13
N TYR A 526 28.62 -4.56 -5.32
CA TYR A 526 29.18 -5.91 -5.51
C TYR A 526 30.55 -5.87 -6.17
N GLY A 527 31.50 -6.63 -5.62
CA GLY A 527 32.79 -6.88 -6.23
C GLY A 527 32.69 -7.81 -7.46
N ARG A 528 33.81 -7.99 -8.14
CA ARG A 528 33.89 -8.85 -9.37
C ARG A 528 33.46 -10.31 -9.14
N THR A 529 33.58 -10.79 -7.92
CA THR A 529 33.20 -12.17 -7.52
C THR A 529 31.74 -12.27 -7.05
N GLY A 530 30.96 -11.16 -7.08
CA GLY A 530 29.60 -11.11 -6.58
C GLY A 530 29.49 -10.94 -5.07
N HIS A 531 30.63 -10.74 -4.35
CA HIS A 531 30.63 -10.46 -2.92
C HIS A 531 30.17 -9.04 -2.65
N LEU A 532 29.23 -8.85 -1.71
CA LEU A 532 28.78 -7.53 -1.27
C LEU A 532 29.89 -6.84 -0.48
N GLN A 533 30.24 -5.62 -0.87
CA GLN A 533 31.38 -4.88 -0.33
C GLN A 533 31.00 -3.90 0.78
N ASN A 534 29.73 -3.49 0.86
CA ASN A 534 29.23 -2.53 1.84
C ASN A 534 28.11 -3.08 2.73
N PRO A 535 28.30 -4.21 3.44
CA PRO A 535 27.25 -4.86 4.23
C PRO A 535 27.10 -4.26 5.64
N ASN A 536 27.19 -2.94 5.76
CA ASN A 536 27.10 -2.25 7.05
C ASN A 536 26.52 -0.84 6.90
N LEU A 537 26.08 -0.23 8.01
CA LEU A 537 25.44 1.08 8.02
C LEU A 537 26.42 2.26 7.88
N LEU A 538 27.73 2.01 7.88
CA LEU A 538 28.73 3.05 7.61
C LEU A 538 28.90 3.31 6.12
N GLU A 539 28.88 2.24 5.31
CA GLU A 539 29.16 2.31 3.86
C GLU A 539 27.88 2.24 3.02
N TYR A 540 26.85 1.58 3.51
CA TYR A 540 25.51 1.62 2.95
C TYR A 540 24.79 2.87 3.47
N LYS A 541 24.66 3.88 2.62
CA LYS A 541 24.29 5.25 3.00
C LYS A 541 22.78 5.44 3.10
N ILE A 542 22.19 5.05 4.23
CA ILE A 542 20.82 5.46 4.57
C ILE A 542 20.85 6.94 4.97
N PRO A 543 19.97 7.81 4.44
CA PRO A 543 19.95 9.21 4.81
C PRO A 543 19.79 9.42 6.33
N SER A 544 20.58 10.31 6.88
CA SER A 544 20.47 10.72 8.28
C SER A 544 19.40 11.80 8.46
N VAL A 545 19.12 12.18 9.70
CA VAL A 545 18.16 13.27 9.99
C VAL A 545 18.60 14.62 9.38
N HIS A 546 19.91 14.81 9.17
CA HIS A 546 20.44 16.06 8.58
C HIS A 546 20.24 16.13 7.06
N GLU A 547 20.01 15.00 6.41
CA GLU A 547 19.78 14.90 4.96
C GLU A 547 18.29 14.89 4.62
N MET A 548 17.41 14.87 5.64
CA MET A 548 15.97 14.93 5.42
C MET A 548 15.52 16.35 5.05
N PRO A 549 14.73 16.50 3.97
CA PRO A 549 14.09 17.76 3.63
C PRO A 549 13.00 18.14 4.64
N HIS A 550 12.53 19.36 4.51
CA HIS A 550 11.24 19.69 5.10
C HIS A 550 10.13 18.96 4.33
N VAL A 551 9.45 18.02 5.00
CA VAL A 551 8.33 17.28 4.41
C VAL A 551 7.02 17.86 4.93
N THR A 552 6.15 18.28 4.01
CA THR A 552 4.77 18.68 4.29
C THR A 552 3.83 17.54 3.90
N PRO A 553 3.41 16.69 4.86
CA PRO A 553 2.44 15.64 4.57
C PRO A 553 1.07 16.24 4.30
N ILE A 554 0.39 15.75 3.27
CA ILE A 554 -0.94 16.19 2.85
C ILE A 554 -1.85 14.97 2.76
N ILE A 555 -2.75 14.83 3.72
CA ILE A 555 -3.74 13.77 3.73
C ILE A 555 -4.87 14.13 2.76
N VAL A 556 -5.17 13.23 1.83
CA VAL A 556 -6.32 13.29 0.93
C VAL A 556 -7.29 12.17 1.31
N GLU A 557 -8.57 12.51 1.46
CA GLU A 557 -9.60 11.59 1.92
C GLU A 557 -10.69 11.41 0.84
N SER A 558 -10.48 10.43 -0.05
CA SER A 558 -11.46 10.13 -1.11
C SER A 558 -12.58 9.18 -0.68
N SER A 559 -12.57 8.73 0.56
CA SER A 559 -13.53 7.81 1.19
C SER A 559 -13.93 6.63 0.31
N ASP A 560 -13.24 5.49 0.50
CA ASP A 560 -13.44 4.32 -0.35
C ASP A 560 -14.65 3.48 0.12
N PRO A 561 -15.60 3.14 -0.76
CA PRO A 561 -16.79 2.38 -0.37
C PRO A 561 -16.50 0.95 0.13
N GLU A 562 -15.37 0.36 -0.23
CA GLU A 562 -14.96 -0.98 0.23
C GLU A 562 -14.12 -0.92 1.51
N GLY A 563 -13.61 0.27 1.86
CA GLY A 563 -12.72 0.47 3.01
C GLY A 563 -13.44 0.54 4.35
N PRO A 564 -12.81 0.11 5.45
CA PRO A 564 -13.37 0.27 6.78
C PRO A 564 -13.47 1.77 7.11
N PHE A 565 -14.69 2.26 7.33
CA PHE A 565 -15.00 3.70 7.45
C PHE A 565 -14.46 4.56 6.28
N GLY A 566 -14.31 3.98 5.11
CA GLY A 566 -13.75 4.65 3.94
C GLY A 566 -12.23 4.62 3.82
N ALA A 567 -11.51 3.97 4.74
CA ALA A 567 -10.05 3.95 4.75
C ALA A 567 -9.45 3.08 3.64
N LYS A 568 -8.31 3.53 3.12
CA LYS A 568 -7.41 2.80 2.23
C LYS A 568 -6.03 2.63 2.88
N GLU A 569 -5.06 2.19 2.13
CA GLU A 569 -3.70 2.01 2.60
C GLU A 569 -2.94 3.35 2.73
N ALA A 570 -1.92 3.36 3.58
CA ALA A 570 -0.93 4.43 3.69
C ALA A 570 0.51 3.90 3.87
N GLY A 571 0.69 2.58 3.69
CA GLY A 571 1.95 1.91 4.03
C GLY A 571 2.99 1.91 2.92
N GLU A 572 2.61 1.68 1.68
CA GLU A 572 3.52 1.45 0.56
C GLU A 572 3.37 2.47 -0.57
N GLY A 573 2.14 2.87 -0.89
CA GLY A 573 1.84 3.85 -1.94
C GLY A 573 2.57 5.18 -1.81
N PRO A 574 2.73 5.73 -0.60
CA PRO A 574 3.45 7.00 -0.41
C PRO A 574 4.92 6.98 -0.84
N LEU A 575 5.53 5.81 -1.06
CA LEU A 575 6.93 5.73 -1.48
C LEU A 575 7.11 5.96 -2.99
N LEU A 576 6.09 5.69 -3.80
CA LEU A 576 6.25 5.66 -5.26
C LEU A 576 6.58 7.04 -5.88
N PRO A 577 5.96 8.16 -5.44
CA PRO A 577 6.14 9.44 -6.11
C PRO A 577 7.49 10.11 -5.88
N ILE A 578 8.18 9.81 -4.77
CA ILE A 578 9.37 10.59 -4.37
C ILE A 578 10.53 10.42 -5.35
N LEU A 579 10.74 9.20 -5.88
CA LEU A 579 11.82 8.96 -6.83
C LEU A 579 11.66 9.82 -8.10
N PRO A 580 10.52 9.73 -8.82
CA PRO A 580 10.35 10.56 -10.02
C PRO A 580 10.29 12.05 -9.71
N ALA A 581 9.74 12.48 -8.59
CA ALA A 581 9.73 13.89 -8.20
C ALA A 581 11.15 14.45 -8.08
N VAL A 582 12.03 13.74 -7.40
CA VAL A 582 13.46 14.16 -7.26
C VAL A 582 14.19 14.09 -8.62
N VAL A 583 14.00 13.03 -9.41
CA VAL A 583 14.65 12.92 -10.74
C VAL A 583 14.22 14.05 -11.67
N ASN A 584 12.94 14.40 -11.68
CA ASN A 584 12.41 15.51 -12.47
C ASN A 584 12.90 16.87 -11.95
N ALA A 585 13.00 17.04 -10.61
CA ALA A 585 13.57 18.24 -10.01
C ALA A 585 15.05 18.42 -10.36
N VAL A 586 15.84 17.36 -10.37
CA VAL A 586 17.25 17.41 -10.80
C VAL A 586 17.33 17.80 -12.28
N TYR A 587 16.44 17.27 -13.13
CA TYR A 587 16.40 17.73 -14.52
C TYR A 587 16.05 19.21 -14.64
N ASP A 588 15.08 19.70 -13.89
CA ASP A 588 14.73 21.13 -13.85
C ASP A 588 15.91 22.00 -13.41
N ALA A 589 16.72 21.51 -12.43
CA ALA A 589 17.88 22.21 -11.89
C ALA A 589 19.08 22.32 -12.85
N ILE A 590 19.32 21.30 -13.69
CA ILE A 590 20.57 21.20 -14.48
C ILE A 590 20.37 20.92 -15.96
N GLY A 591 19.13 20.70 -16.40
CA GLY A 591 18.80 20.42 -17.81
C GLY A 591 19.38 19.11 -18.35
N VAL A 592 19.71 18.13 -17.48
CA VAL A 592 20.28 16.83 -17.88
C VAL A 592 19.41 15.69 -17.34
N ARG A 593 18.88 14.86 -18.25
CA ARG A 593 18.10 13.66 -17.89
C ARG A 593 19.05 12.53 -17.46
N ILE A 594 18.98 12.11 -16.21
CA ILE A 594 19.74 11.00 -15.67
C ILE A 594 18.83 9.80 -15.46
N ARG A 595 19.21 8.64 -15.99
CA ARG A 595 18.42 7.40 -15.95
C ARG A 595 19.18 6.26 -15.23
N GLU A 596 20.12 6.61 -14.39
CA GLU A 596 20.85 5.70 -13.49
C GLU A 596 20.58 6.12 -12.03
N LEU A 597 20.04 5.21 -11.20
CA LEU A 597 19.78 5.45 -9.79
C LEU A 597 20.62 4.52 -8.91
N PRO A 598 21.11 5.03 -7.78
CA PRO A 598 20.90 6.36 -7.19
C PRO A 598 21.69 7.48 -7.90
N LEU A 599 21.19 8.72 -7.76
CA LEU A 599 21.82 9.95 -8.24
C LEU A 599 23.00 10.35 -7.33
N THR A 600 23.97 9.46 -7.20
CA THR A 600 25.18 9.75 -6.41
C THR A 600 25.98 10.88 -7.05
N PRO A 601 26.79 11.63 -6.28
CA PRO A 601 27.55 12.77 -6.80
C PRO A 601 28.37 12.44 -8.06
N ASP A 602 28.96 11.24 -8.12
CA ASP A 602 29.73 10.81 -9.29
C ASP A 602 28.84 10.55 -10.53
N VAL A 603 27.62 10.08 -10.36
CA VAL A 603 26.64 9.87 -11.46
C VAL A 603 26.19 11.22 -12.00
N VAL A 604 25.80 12.13 -11.12
CA VAL A 604 25.34 13.48 -11.49
C VAL A 604 26.46 14.28 -12.12
N TRP A 605 27.64 14.30 -11.50
CA TRP A 605 28.80 14.99 -12.04
C TRP A 605 29.24 14.50 -13.43
N LYS A 606 29.22 13.19 -13.66
CA LYS A 606 29.50 12.61 -14.98
C LYS A 606 28.49 13.06 -16.03
N ALA A 607 27.20 13.11 -15.68
CA ALA A 607 26.16 13.57 -16.57
C ALA A 607 26.30 15.04 -16.94
N ILE A 608 26.58 15.92 -15.96
CA ILE A 608 26.90 17.33 -16.16
C ILE A 608 28.14 17.48 -17.05
N SER A 609 29.23 16.77 -16.71
CA SER A 609 30.49 16.84 -17.46
C SER A 609 30.38 16.36 -18.91
N ALA A 610 29.51 15.38 -19.18
CA ALA A 610 29.24 14.91 -20.55
C ALA A 610 28.52 15.98 -21.39
N LYS A 611 27.56 16.68 -20.80
CA LYS A 611 26.84 17.79 -21.43
C LYS A 611 27.79 18.97 -21.70
N THR A 612 28.56 19.41 -20.70
CA THR A 612 29.48 20.54 -20.83
C THR A 612 30.59 20.31 -21.86
N LYS A 613 31.10 19.09 -21.98
CA LYS A 613 32.09 18.75 -23.01
C LYS A 613 31.48 18.80 -24.43
N SER A 614 30.22 18.52 -24.61
CA SER A 614 29.55 18.59 -25.91
C SER A 614 29.20 20.02 -26.33
N LEU A 615 29.08 20.95 -25.39
CA LEU A 615 28.55 22.30 -25.59
C LEU A 615 29.54 23.45 -25.24
N GLY A 616 30.70 23.13 -24.68
CA GLY A 616 31.70 24.14 -24.30
C GLY A 616 31.48 24.84 -22.95
N GLY A 617 30.54 24.39 -22.18
CA GLY A 617 30.11 24.87 -20.85
C GLY A 617 28.62 24.78 -20.66
N ILE A 618 28.08 24.70 -19.43
CA ILE A 618 26.65 24.89 -19.18
C ILE A 618 26.40 26.40 -19.32
N ASP A 619 25.62 26.76 -20.34
CA ASP A 619 25.07 28.12 -20.46
C ASP A 619 23.67 28.11 -19.77
N GLU A 620 23.41 29.14 -18.94
CA GLU A 620 22.10 29.35 -18.32
C GLU A 620 20.96 29.41 -19.34
N THR A 621 21.27 29.77 -20.59
CA THR A 621 20.33 29.81 -21.71
C THR A 621 19.92 28.41 -22.22
N GLU A 622 20.58 27.35 -21.77
CA GLU A 622 20.31 25.96 -22.17
C GLU A 622 19.52 25.18 -21.11
N LEU A 623 19.15 25.84 -20.02
CA LEU A 623 18.17 25.28 -19.09
C LEU A 623 16.82 25.10 -19.83
N PRO A 624 16.00 24.12 -19.41
CA PRO A 624 14.71 23.93 -20.01
C PRO A 624 13.91 25.23 -20.06
N SER A 625 13.46 25.61 -21.25
CA SER A 625 12.85 26.92 -21.48
C SER A 625 11.63 27.16 -20.57
N PRO A 626 11.54 28.33 -19.92
CA PRO A 626 10.39 28.69 -19.07
C PRO A 626 9.09 28.95 -19.86
N ARG A 627 9.13 28.96 -21.20
CA ARG A 627 8.00 29.44 -22.02
C ARG A 627 6.98 28.33 -22.31
N LEU A 628 6.12 28.06 -21.33
CA LEU A 628 4.84 27.39 -21.55
C LEU A 628 3.72 28.38 -21.94
N GLU A 629 4.05 29.68 -22.06
CA GLU A 629 3.10 30.78 -21.92
C GLU A 629 2.01 30.86 -22.99
N HIS A 630 2.04 30.18 -24.09
CA HIS A 630 0.98 30.33 -25.11
C HIS A 630 0.81 29.12 -26.02
N SER A 631 1.05 27.90 -25.54
CA SER A 631 0.69 26.72 -26.34
C SER A 631 -0.84 26.62 -26.42
N PRO A 632 -1.46 26.60 -27.61
CA PRO A 632 -2.90 26.33 -27.75
C PRO A 632 -3.28 24.99 -27.10
N LEU A 633 -2.38 24.04 -27.08
CA LEU A 633 -2.54 22.73 -26.44
C LEU A 633 -2.62 22.86 -24.92
N GLN A 634 -1.83 23.74 -24.30
CA GLN A 634 -1.91 24.00 -22.85
C GLN A 634 -3.32 24.46 -22.44
N ALA A 635 -3.91 25.39 -23.18
CA ALA A 635 -5.27 25.84 -22.92
C ALA A 635 -6.30 24.71 -23.09
N THR A 636 -6.12 23.85 -24.09
CA THR A 636 -6.96 22.65 -24.30
C THR A 636 -6.83 21.64 -23.15
N LEU A 637 -5.62 21.42 -22.65
CA LEU A 637 -5.39 20.53 -21.50
C LEU A 637 -6.05 21.04 -20.23
N VAL A 638 -5.92 22.33 -19.93
CA VAL A 638 -6.57 22.96 -18.77
C VAL A 638 -8.09 22.84 -18.89
N ALA A 639 -8.68 23.13 -20.06
CA ALA A 639 -10.11 22.99 -20.32
C ALA A 639 -10.57 21.53 -20.12
N ARG A 640 -9.86 20.56 -20.71
CA ARG A 640 -10.15 19.13 -20.54
C ARG A 640 -10.01 18.69 -19.08
N GLY A 641 -9.01 19.19 -18.36
CA GLY A 641 -8.85 18.93 -16.92
C GLY A 641 -10.06 19.42 -16.12
N GLN A 642 -10.64 20.57 -16.46
CA GLN A 642 -11.85 21.10 -15.82
C GLN A 642 -13.10 20.29 -16.20
N GLU A 643 -13.25 19.87 -17.45
CA GLU A 643 -14.33 18.97 -17.89
C GLU A 643 -14.28 17.64 -17.15
N HIS A 644 -13.08 17.06 -16.98
CA HIS A 644 -12.88 15.85 -16.21
C HIS A 644 -13.22 16.05 -14.71
N LYS A 645 -12.90 17.20 -14.14
CA LYS A 645 -13.29 17.54 -12.77
C LYS A 645 -14.81 17.57 -12.60
N GLU A 646 -15.55 18.14 -13.56
CA GLU A 646 -17.02 18.11 -13.57
C GLU A 646 -17.59 16.71 -13.81
N ARG A 647 -16.99 15.93 -14.73
CA ARG A 647 -17.33 14.53 -14.95
C ARG A 647 -17.18 13.72 -13.65
N ASP A 648 -16.05 13.86 -12.96
CA ASP A 648 -15.74 13.15 -11.74
C ASP A 648 -16.72 13.52 -10.62
N ARG A 649 -17.06 14.81 -10.46
CA ARG A 649 -18.08 15.28 -9.52
C ARG A 649 -19.49 14.74 -9.84
N ARG A 650 -19.87 14.64 -11.13
CA ARG A 650 -21.17 14.07 -11.52
C ARG A 650 -21.23 12.59 -11.23
N ARG A 651 -20.16 11.84 -11.52
CA ARG A 651 -20.07 10.41 -11.18
C ARG A 651 -20.15 10.19 -9.68
N GLN A 652 -19.43 10.95 -8.91
CA GLN A 652 -19.46 10.90 -7.46
C GLN A 652 -20.87 11.17 -6.90
N ARG A 653 -21.58 12.18 -7.42
CA ARG A 653 -22.96 12.47 -7.03
C ARG A 653 -23.98 11.43 -7.47
N SER A 654 -23.81 10.79 -8.63
CA SER A 654 -24.72 9.74 -9.11
C SER A 654 -24.54 8.43 -8.36
N GLU A 655 -23.41 8.24 -7.70
CA GLU A 655 -23.03 7.03 -6.95
C GLU A 655 -22.99 7.28 -5.44
N ASP A 656 -23.24 8.51 -4.97
CA ASP A 656 -23.43 8.82 -3.54
C ASP A 656 -24.57 8.02 -2.90
N THR A 657 -25.52 7.52 -3.69
CA THR A 657 -26.48 6.50 -3.23
C THR A 657 -25.80 5.17 -2.92
N SER A 658 -24.72 4.79 -3.62
CA SER A 658 -23.97 3.58 -3.34
C SER A 658 -22.97 3.78 -2.19
N ALA A 659 -22.35 4.95 -2.10
CA ALA A 659 -21.54 5.38 -0.93
C ALA A 659 -22.42 5.49 0.32
N TYR A 660 -23.63 5.98 0.19
CA TYR A 660 -24.61 5.99 1.28
C TYR A 660 -25.02 4.58 1.71
N VAL A 661 -25.19 3.66 0.78
CA VAL A 661 -25.47 2.24 1.08
C VAL A 661 -24.26 1.55 1.69
N ASN A 662 -23.04 1.88 1.29
CA ASN A 662 -21.82 1.34 1.88
C ASN A 662 -21.46 2.05 3.19
N GLY A 663 -21.74 3.33 3.30
CA GLY A 663 -21.81 4.06 4.56
C GLY A 663 -22.77 3.36 5.53
N VAL A 664 -23.89 2.86 5.05
CA VAL A 664 -24.91 2.13 5.79
C VAL A 664 -24.52 0.69 6.13
N LEU A 665 -23.74 -0.01 5.29
CA LEU A 665 -23.27 -1.38 5.57
C LEU A 665 -22.04 -1.45 6.45
N PHE A 666 -21.18 -0.42 6.38
CA PHE A 666 -19.90 -0.35 7.09
C PHE A 666 -19.63 1.07 7.57
N GLY A 667 -20.50 2.03 7.24
CA GLY A 667 -20.19 3.41 7.27
C GLY A 667 -20.74 4.09 8.46
N PHE A 668 -19.87 4.45 9.27
CA PHE A 668 -20.03 5.61 10.09
C PHE A 668 -19.49 6.79 9.27
N ASP A 669 -20.36 7.76 8.97
CA ASP A 669 -19.95 9.06 8.51
C ASP A 669 -19.43 9.83 9.75
N PRO A 670 -18.15 10.16 9.84
CA PRO A 670 -17.61 10.81 11.03
C PRO A 670 -18.19 12.21 11.27
N ASP A 671 -18.83 12.79 10.26
CA ASP A 671 -19.47 14.10 10.35
C ASP A 671 -20.97 14.00 10.74
N ARG A 672 -21.48 12.76 10.92
CA ARG A 672 -22.85 12.51 11.39
C ARG A 672 -22.87 11.93 12.80
N PRO A 673 -23.83 12.30 13.64
CA PRO A 673 -24.04 11.63 14.92
C PRO A 673 -24.23 10.12 14.74
N LEU A 674 -23.69 9.31 15.64
CA LEU A 674 -23.74 7.84 15.58
C LEU A 674 -25.17 7.32 15.48
N GLU A 675 -26.11 7.98 16.12
CA GLU A 675 -27.53 7.71 16.11
C GLU A 675 -28.19 7.80 14.71
N ASP A 676 -27.76 8.76 13.88
CA ASP A 676 -28.24 8.92 12.49
C ASP A 676 -27.68 7.86 11.56
N GLN A 677 -26.54 7.28 11.91
CA GLN A 677 -25.86 6.27 11.13
C GLN A 677 -26.45 4.87 11.37
N VAL A 678 -26.93 4.62 12.58
CA VAL A 678 -27.60 3.35 12.93
C VAL A 678 -28.97 3.24 12.21
N ASP A 679 -29.70 4.32 12.04
CA ASP A 679 -30.95 4.32 11.27
C ASP A 679 -30.72 4.09 9.77
N GLY A 680 -29.66 4.66 9.22
CA GLY A 680 -29.22 4.38 7.85
C GLY A 680 -28.83 2.90 7.66
N TRP A 681 -28.18 2.27 8.64
CA TRP A 681 -27.79 0.86 8.57
C TRP A 681 -29.01 -0.09 8.55
N LYS A 682 -30.10 0.26 9.20
CA LYS A 682 -31.36 -0.52 9.19
C LYS A 682 -32.09 -0.51 7.86
N SER A 683 -32.09 0.62 7.16
CA SER A 683 -32.67 0.72 5.83
C SER A 683 -31.94 -0.14 4.80
N ALA A 684 -30.67 -0.46 5.04
CA ALA A 684 -29.92 -1.37 4.19
C ALA A 684 -30.11 -2.87 4.52
N VAL A 685 -30.74 -3.19 5.62
CA VAL A 685 -31.12 -4.57 5.99
C VAL A 685 -32.49 -4.95 5.40
N GLU A 686 -33.32 -4.01 5.00
CA GLU A 686 -34.50 -4.25 4.17
C GLU A 686 -34.10 -4.64 2.74
N PRO A 687 -34.93 -5.36 1.96
CA PRO A 687 -34.54 -5.92 0.68
C PRO A 687 -33.95 -4.87 -0.24
N VAL A 688 -32.67 -5.04 -0.49
CA VAL A 688 -31.88 -4.16 -1.33
C VAL A 688 -32.44 -4.18 -2.75
N PRO A 689 -32.67 -3.04 -3.39
CA PRO A 689 -33.05 -3.00 -4.80
C PRO A 689 -32.10 -3.83 -5.67
N GLU A 690 -32.62 -4.48 -6.71
CA GLU A 690 -31.85 -5.36 -7.61
C GLU A 690 -30.51 -4.77 -8.10
N GLN A 691 -30.45 -3.45 -8.23
CA GLN A 691 -29.24 -2.71 -8.63
C GLN A 691 -28.05 -2.84 -7.65
N LEU A 692 -28.32 -3.10 -6.36
CA LEU A 692 -27.26 -3.30 -5.35
C LEU A 692 -26.82 -4.77 -5.27
N ALA A 693 -27.69 -5.68 -5.64
CA ALA A 693 -27.33 -7.09 -5.81
C ALA A 693 -26.35 -7.30 -6.98
N GLU A 694 -26.48 -6.51 -8.06
CA GLU A 694 -25.57 -6.52 -9.21
C GLU A 694 -24.18 -5.98 -8.88
N LEU A 695 -24.05 -5.07 -7.91
CA LEU A 695 -22.78 -4.53 -7.46
C LEU A 695 -22.03 -5.43 -6.47
N GLY A 696 -22.61 -6.55 -6.02
CA GLY A 696 -22.00 -7.48 -5.07
C GLY A 696 -21.85 -6.92 -3.65
N LEU A 697 -22.54 -5.82 -3.32
CA LEU A 697 -22.38 -5.03 -2.11
C LEU A 697 -23.49 -5.26 -1.07
N ALA A 698 -24.33 -6.24 -1.27
CA ALA A 698 -25.54 -6.47 -0.50
C ALA A 698 -25.27 -7.28 0.79
N GLY A 699 -25.00 -6.65 1.90
CA GLY A 699 -24.83 -7.22 3.23
C GLY A 699 -25.58 -8.51 3.53
N LYS A 700 -26.72 -8.49 4.23
CA LYS A 700 -27.51 -9.69 4.52
C LYS A 700 -28.12 -10.38 3.26
N ALA A 701 -28.34 -9.66 2.18
CA ALA A 701 -28.77 -10.26 0.92
C ALA A 701 -27.63 -11.06 0.28
N TRP A 702 -26.40 -10.59 0.39
CA TRP A 702 -25.20 -11.33 -0.03
C TRP A 702 -24.99 -12.58 0.82
N LEU A 703 -25.09 -12.49 2.14
CA LEU A 703 -25.04 -13.63 3.07
C LEU A 703 -26.14 -14.66 2.78
N LYS A 704 -27.38 -14.24 2.46
CA LYS A 704 -28.46 -15.15 2.08
C LYS A 704 -28.24 -15.79 0.71
N LYS A 705 -27.59 -15.12 -0.22
CA LYS A 705 -27.24 -15.66 -1.55
C LYS A 705 -26.12 -16.70 -1.45
N GLU A 706 -25.11 -16.47 -0.64
CA GLU A 706 -24.08 -17.48 -0.35
C GLU A 706 -24.62 -18.68 0.44
N GLN A 707 -25.47 -18.46 1.42
CA GLN A 707 -26.14 -19.57 2.15
C GLN A 707 -26.99 -20.43 1.24
N ARG A 708 -27.66 -19.86 0.21
CA ARG A 708 -28.39 -20.63 -0.79
C ARG A 708 -27.49 -21.38 -1.78
N GLN A 709 -26.30 -20.84 -2.08
CA GLN A 709 -25.33 -21.54 -2.94
C GLN A 709 -24.59 -22.66 -2.19
N MET A 710 -24.39 -22.53 -0.87
CA MET A 710 -23.76 -23.58 -0.05
C MET A 710 -24.77 -24.67 0.41
N GLY A 711 -26.07 -24.44 0.34
CA GLY A 711 -27.10 -25.38 0.69
C GLY A 711 -27.76 -26.14 -0.49
N GLY A 712 -27.21 -26.02 -1.67
CA GLY A 712 -27.78 -26.53 -2.92
C GLY A 712 -27.21 -27.83 -3.47
N ASP A 713 -26.43 -28.58 -2.66
CA ASP A 713 -26.05 -29.95 -3.00
C ASP A 713 -26.17 -30.85 -1.76
N GLN A 714 -27.40 -31.32 -1.51
CA GLN A 714 -27.73 -32.56 -0.86
C GLN A 714 -28.79 -33.26 -1.70
#